data_ea42f9303f05f34081a501da8670196b
#
_entry.id   ea42f9303f05f34081a501da8670196b
#
_cell.length_a   1.000
_cell.length_b   1.000
_cell.length_c   1.000
_cell.angle_alpha   90.00
_cell.angle_beta   90.00
_cell.angle_gamma   90.00
#
_symmetry.space_group_name_H-M   'P 1'
#
loop_
_entity.id
_entity.type
_entity.pdbx_description
1 polymer ?
#
loop_
_entity_poly.entity_id
_entity_poly.type
_entity_poly.pdbx_seq_one_letter_code
_entity_poly.pdbx_strand_id
1 'polypeptide(L)'
;MGLLSKFMNALGGEPPVSKPATQPVLRTAQQNVPKPTQQQTTQHKSTAQSRQAQQPTQPSQSSQLARSSYRAQTQTTARNTSVTTNRSRAQSHANSQPAQKLMPQPLLPTDQIERTQNIIGKIEKHDLSDEQISAIAGAGHNTLVLAGAGTGKTTTIIGYIAWLLATKRAAPEEILVLSFTKASAGDMSQRIMASTGKTIRACTFHSLGLEICRAATIANRPIIDGHTSNTVVRNTFEQLLSKNIGYRLLAFKLMSKELLGKYGKAAKSEDFQLPTDDYGFNQYKQNLIENAQTIIQHMRQNSIGIDGMRELNERSGGKNVGRNREMLQLIEPLYNAYISNFRTTHGIDFPGMITDAIRCIQRGAYRHPYKYVLIDEYQDMSRPRYELIRALREQSDFTLFCVGDDWQSIYRFAGSDIHLILDFAEIWRTWGPTRMFQITTTRRFRQSLIDASGAFVMQDKSLYVKHLHNPSDKKDYSLKALGGATQEERFDAIIEQLRKLPKTASVLMLGRYKSDLNLLSRNDRDGLFQIDEHTGGIVFLEKPKMDIEFMTAHKSKGLQRDFVFLLCCSGGLKGFPSAIPEEPLLGLLLPEVERMPHAEERRLFYVAMTRCRKKLFFVVDQSRPSRFIYELHDRICPNIFRGVKLPPQCPNCGEALRLRHAGSDPSRKFYGCTGFPNCRFTQQCK
;
A
#
# COMPACT_ATOMS: atom_id res chain seq x y z
N MET A 1 12.31 8.47 2.91
CA MET A 1 11.56 7.32 3.46
C MET A 1 10.95 6.55 2.31
N GLY A 2 11.27 5.27 2.16
CA GLY A 2 10.74 4.40 1.10
C GLY A 2 9.21 4.30 1.16
N LEU A 3 8.57 4.02 0.04
CA LEU A 3 7.11 3.88 -0.08
C LEU A 3 6.54 2.87 0.93
N LEU A 4 7.26 1.77 1.17
CA LEU A 4 6.86 0.73 2.12
C LEU A 4 6.86 1.23 3.58
N SER A 5 7.89 1.98 4.00
CA SER A 5 7.96 2.55 5.36
C SER A 5 6.81 3.53 5.60
N LYS A 6 6.48 4.36 4.60
CA LYS A 6 5.32 5.28 4.68
C LYS A 6 4.00 4.54 4.65
N PHE A 7 3.90 3.47 3.87
CA PHE A 7 2.73 2.61 3.83
C PHE A 7 2.53 1.88 5.17
N MET A 8 3.60 1.32 5.74
CA MET A 8 3.55 0.65 7.04
C MET A 8 3.22 1.62 8.18
N ASN A 9 3.73 2.86 8.15
CA ASN A 9 3.36 3.89 9.12
C ASN A 9 1.89 4.34 8.96
N ALA A 10 1.35 4.36 7.74
CA ALA A 10 -0.07 4.62 7.50
C ALA A 10 -0.98 3.49 8.03
N LEU A 11 -0.49 2.25 8.05
CA LEU A 11 -1.20 1.11 8.65
C LEU A 11 -1.19 1.14 10.18
N GLY A 12 -0.21 1.80 10.80
CA GLY A 12 0.01 1.88 12.25
C GLY A 12 -0.06 3.27 12.88
N GLY A 13 -0.04 4.35 12.07
CA GLY A 13 0.00 5.74 12.53
C GLY A 13 -1.35 6.32 12.97
N GLU A 14 -1.31 7.39 13.77
CA GLU A 14 -2.48 8.19 14.09
C GLU A 14 -3.06 8.82 12.83
N PRO A 15 -4.40 8.97 12.74
CA PRO A 15 -5.01 9.69 11.61
C PRO A 15 -4.53 11.14 11.62
N PRO A 16 -4.33 11.78 10.46
CA PRO A 16 -4.14 13.23 10.42
C PRO A 16 -5.36 13.88 11.07
N VAL A 17 -5.13 14.65 12.12
CA VAL A 17 -6.16 15.40 12.82
C VAL A 17 -6.86 16.30 11.80
N SER A 18 -8.13 16.02 11.51
CA SER A 18 -8.97 16.92 10.74
C SER A 18 -9.13 18.20 11.56
N LYS A 19 -8.56 19.30 11.08
CA LYS A 19 -8.82 20.62 11.66
C LYS A 19 -10.31 20.90 11.64
N PRO A 20 -10.92 21.32 12.75
CA PRO A 20 -12.29 21.82 12.73
C PRO A 20 -12.35 23.06 11.83
N ALA A 21 -13.44 23.18 11.07
CA ALA A 21 -13.71 24.29 10.20
C ALA A 21 -13.58 25.62 11.00
N THR A 22 -12.65 26.46 10.62
CA THR A 22 -12.48 27.81 11.16
C THR A 22 -13.66 28.66 10.73
N GLN A 23 -14.48 29.05 11.69
CA GLN A 23 -15.42 30.16 11.53
C GLN A 23 -14.61 31.47 11.41
N PRO A 24 -15.06 32.45 10.62
CA PRO A 24 -14.35 33.71 10.45
C PRO A 24 -14.46 34.56 11.71
N VAL A 25 -13.30 34.85 12.31
CA VAL A 25 -13.21 35.83 13.40
C VAL A 25 -13.23 37.24 12.82
N LEU A 26 -14.31 37.97 13.12
CA LEU A 26 -14.39 39.41 12.93
C LEU A 26 -13.37 40.12 13.85
N ARG A 27 -12.46 40.87 13.25
CA ARG A 27 -11.61 41.83 13.96
C ARG A 27 -12.42 43.04 14.37
N THR A 28 -12.49 43.31 15.66
CA THR A 28 -12.76 44.64 16.21
C THR A 28 -11.60 45.09 17.07
N ALA A 29 -11.37 46.41 17.07
CA ALA A 29 -10.20 47.13 17.44
C ALA A 29 -9.88 47.17 18.94
N GLN A 30 -8.63 47.44 19.15
CA GLN A 30 -7.87 47.83 20.36
C GLN A 30 -8.60 48.59 21.46
N GLN A 31 -8.36 48.22 22.72
CA GLN A 31 -8.07 49.20 23.80
C GLN A 31 -7.13 48.61 24.85
N ASN A 32 -6.26 49.49 25.38
CA ASN A 32 -5.10 49.29 26.18
C ASN A 32 -5.35 49.05 27.68
N VAL A 33 -4.44 48.23 28.32
CA VAL A 33 -3.71 48.40 29.61
C VAL A 33 -4.54 48.32 30.93
N PRO A 34 -3.97 47.91 32.12
CA PRO A 34 -2.63 47.43 32.49
C PRO A 34 -2.61 46.18 33.42
N LYS A 35 -1.37 45.70 33.65
CA LYS A 35 -1.00 44.77 34.76
C LYS A 35 -1.16 45.41 36.15
N PRO A 36 -1.38 44.61 37.21
CA PRO A 36 -0.44 44.60 38.30
C PRO A 36 -0.06 43.21 38.84
N THR A 37 1.22 43.01 39.08
CA THR A 37 1.97 42.93 40.33
C THR A 37 1.76 41.70 41.23
N GLN A 38 2.87 41.04 41.45
CA GLN A 38 3.17 39.95 42.36
C GLN A 38 2.71 40.23 43.80
N GLN A 39 2.33 39.17 44.51
CA GLN A 39 2.66 39.05 45.93
C GLN A 39 2.93 37.58 46.31
N GLN A 40 4.06 37.47 47.02
CA GLN A 40 4.64 36.31 47.69
C GLN A 40 3.90 35.99 49.00
N THR A 41 4.35 34.89 49.57
CA THR A 41 4.31 34.41 51.00
C THR A 41 3.22 33.36 51.26
N THR A 42 3.45 32.30 51.97
CA THR A 42 4.49 31.89 52.96
C THR A 42 4.38 30.35 53.20
N GLN A 43 5.52 29.84 53.64
CA GLN A 43 5.76 28.50 54.15
C GLN A 43 4.89 28.15 55.39
N HIS A 44 4.56 26.87 55.52
CA HIS A 44 4.60 26.21 56.85
C HIS A 44 5.10 24.77 56.76
N LYS A 45 6.20 24.55 57.47
CA LYS A 45 6.78 23.27 57.89
C LYS A 45 6.02 22.70 59.06
N SER A 46 5.93 21.38 59.19
CA SER A 46 6.15 20.61 60.42
C SER A 46 6.16 19.14 60.06
N THR A 47 7.22 18.55 60.21
CA THR A 47 7.90 17.74 61.23
C THR A 47 7.59 16.26 61.21
N ALA A 48 8.70 15.58 61.07
CA ALA A 48 8.95 14.15 61.08
C ALA A 48 8.51 13.42 62.34
N GLN A 49 8.30 12.14 62.23
CA GLN A 49 8.84 11.18 63.19
C GLN A 49 9.02 9.80 62.62
N SER A 50 10.19 9.30 62.85
CA SER A 50 10.84 8.04 62.55
C SER A 50 10.33 6.89 63.45
N ARG A 51 10.48 5.66 62.93
CA ARG A 51 10.90 4.41 63.64
C ARG A 51 11.08 3.34 62.56
N GLN A 52 12.32 3.00 62.23
CA GLN A 52 13.22 1.90 62.65
C GLN A 52 12.56 0.55 62.77
N ALA A 53 12.89 -0.30 61.81
CA ALA A 53 13.87 -1.43 61.82
C ALA A 53 13.39 -2.69 62.52
N GLN A 54 13.43 -3.79 61.78
CA GLN A 54 14.11 -5.03 62.20
C GLN A 54 14.03 -6.11 61.10
N GLN A 55 15.15 -6.42 60.49
CA GLN A 55 15.51 -7.81 60.12
C GLN A 55 16.17 -8.40 61.41
N PRO A 56 16.31 -9.71 61.63
CA PRO A 56 16.93 -10.67 60.72
C PRO A 56 16.37 -12.12 60.89
N THR A 57 16.76 -13.06 60.10
CA THR A 57 17.64 -14.21 60.33
C THR A 57 17.27 -15.41 59.44
N GLN A 58 18.24 -15.84 58.68
CA GLN A 58 18.40 -17.27 58.31
C GLN A 58 18.92 -18.03 59.55
N PRO A 59 18.76 -19.39 59.66
CA PRO A 59 19.79 -20.25 59.15
C PRO A 59 19.41 -21.68 58.67
N SER A 60 20.31 -22.20 57.87
CA SER A 60 21.02 -23.48 57.87
C SER A 60 20.31 -24.80 57.58
N GLN A 61 20.79 -25.37 56.50
CA GLN A 61 21.59 -26.63 56.35
C GLN A 61 20.92 -28.01 56.65
N SER A 62 21.13 -28.78 55.62
CA SER A 62 21.59 -30.18 55.58
C SER A 62 20.53 -31.27 55.32
N SER A 63 20.69 -32.01 54.24
CA SER A 63 21.32 -33.31 54.25
C SER A 63 21.38 -33.96 52.87
N GLN A 64 22.53 -34.52 52.65
CA GLN A 64 22.98 -35.32 51.50
C GLN A 64 22.34 -36.72 51.52
N LEU A 65 22.54 -37.39 50.35
CA LEU A 65 22.57 -38.85 50.09
C LEU A 65 21.26 -39.42 49.48
N ALA A 66 21.27 -39.86 48.22
CA ALA A 66 21.82 -41.15 47.81
C ALA A 66 21.83 -41.29 46.26
N ARG A 67 22.97 -41.72 45.75
CA ARG A 67 23.15 -42.24 44.37
C ARG A 67 22.51 -43.62 44.29
N SER A 68 21.77 -43.91 43.20
CA SER A 68 21.76 -45.25 42.66
C SER A 68 21.53 -45.20 41.13
N SER A 69 22.45 -45.82 40.44
CA SER A 69 22.54 -46.09 39.03
C SER A 69 21.44 -47.06 38.57
N TYR A 70 20.70 -46.72 37.54
CA TYR A 70 20.15 -47.73 36.64
C TYR A 70 20.31 -47.31 35.20
N ARG A 71 21.11 -48.10 34.47
CA ARG A 71 21.39 -48.06 33.05
C ARG A 71 20.27 -48.88 32.38
N ALA A 72 19.39 -48.24 31.62
CA ALA A 72 18.52 -48.96 30.71
C ALA A 72 18.56 -48.27 29.35
N GLN A 73 18.95 -49.06 28.40
CA GLN A 73 18.96 -48.74 26.97
C GLN A 73 17.54 -48.47 26.51
N THR A 74 17.28 -47.32 25.92
CA THR A 74 16.09 -47.13 25.11
C THR A 74 16.53 -46.45 23.79
N GLN A 75 16.25 -47.17 22.72
CA GLN A 75 16.41 -46.73 21.34
C GLN A 75 15.60 -45.47 21.10
N THR A 76 16.29 -44.39 20.74
CA THR A 76 15.70 -43.15 20.30
C THR A 76 15.29 -43.28 18.83
N THR A 77 14.03 -43.54 18.59
CA THR A 77 13.40 -43.21 17.32
C THR A 77 13.15 -41.70 17.30
N ALA A 78 14.08 -40.96 16.73
CA ALA A 78 13.88 -39.55 16.40
C ALA A 78 12.83 -39.46 15.31
N ARG A 79 11.62 -39.17 15.66
CA ARG A 79 10.63 -38.64 14.71
C ARG A 79 10.99 -37.18 14.45
N ASN A 80 11.73 -36.96 13.38
CA ASN A 80 11.82 -35.67 12.71
C ASN A 80 10.43 -35.32 12.16
N THR A 81 9.67 -34.53 12.88
CA THR A 81 8.58 -33.77 12.32
C THR A 81 9.20 -32.56 11.59
N SER A 82 9.71 -32.80 10.40
CA SER A 82 9.96 -31.74 9.43
C SER A 82 8.61 -31.07 9.12
N VAL A 83 8.45 -29.82 9.54
CA VAL A 83 7.42 -28.92 9.02
C VAL A 83 7.78 -28.69 7.55
N THR A 84 7.30 -29.57 6.70
CA THR A 84 7.26 -29.39 5.26
C THR A 84 6.27 -28.26 4.98
N THR A 85 6.78 -27.04 4.88
CA THR A 85 6.05 -25.95 4.25
C THR A 85 5.62 -26.41 2.86
N ASN A 86 4.31 -26.47 2.64
CA ASN A 86 3.65 -26.77 1.37
C ASN A 86 4.00 -25.73 0.28
N ARG A 87 5.29 -25.54 -0.01
CA ARG A 87 5.78 -24.73 -1.14
C ARG A 87 6.10 -25.56 -2.38
N SER A 88 6.12 -26.91 -2.27
CA SER A 88 6.32 -27.81 -3.41
C SER A 88 5.16 -27.84 -4.40
N ARG A 89 4.00 -27.22 -4.08
CA ARG A 89 2.84 -27.14 -4.97
C ARG A 89 2.84 -25.92 -5.92
N ALA A 90 3.71 -24.93 -5.68
CA ALA A 90 3.82 -23.75 -6.55
C ALA A 90 4.55 -24.03 -7.88
N GLN A 91 5.30 -25.11 -7.98
CA GLN A 91 5.99 -25.50 -9.22
C GLN A 91 5.18 -26.40 -10.16
N SER A 92 4.04 -26.94 -9.72
CA SER A 92 3.15 -27.73 -10.59
C SER A 92 2.13 -26.89 -11.40
N HIS A 93 2.09 -25.59 -11.21
CA HIS A 93 1.14 -24.70 -11.92
C HIS A 93 1.62 -24.24 -13.30
N ALA A 94 2.80 -24.65 -13.76
CA ALA A 94 3.29 -24.28 -15.09
C ALA A 94 2.50 -24.94 -16.26
N ASN A 95 1.60 -25.91 -15.98
CA ASN A 95 0.78 -26.61 -16.97
C ASN A 95 -0.70 -26.76 -16.59
N SER A 96 -1.21 -26.04 -15.57
CA SER A 96 -2.63 -26.03 -15.30
C SER A 96 -3.35 -25.05 -16.25
N GLN A 97 -4.40 -25.51 -16.89
CA GLN A 97 -5.36 -24.63 -17.56
C GLN A 97 -5.75 -23.50 -16.60
N PRO A 98 -5.93 -22.26 -17.09
CA PRO A 98 -6.32 -21.16 -16.23
C PRO A 98 -7.57 -21.55 -15.45
N ALA A 99 -7.53 -21.42 -14.13
CA ALA A 99 -8.65 -21.71 -13.26
C ALA A 99 -9.90 -21.01 -13.82
N GLN A 100 -11.00 -21.75 -13.94
CA GLN A 100 -12.24 -21.21 -14.50
C GLN A 100 -12.70 -20.06 -13.56
N LYS A 101 -12.73 -18.85 -14.09
CA LYS A 101 -13.18 -17.70 -13.30
C LYS A 101 -14.60 -17.92 -12.82
N LEU A 102 -14.83 -17.55 -11.54
CA LEU A 102 -16.18 -17.56 -10.98
C LEU A 102 -17.11 -16.67 -11.82
N MET A 103 -18.33 -17.16 -12.03
CA MET A 103 -19.39 -16.37 -12.63
C MET A 103 -20.22 -15.70 -11.53
N PRO A 104 -20.65 -14.44 -11.73
CA PRO A 104 -21.51 -13.77 -10.77
C PRO A 104 -22.84 -14.50 -10.60
N GLN A 105 -23.33 -14.58 -9.36
CA GLN A 105 -24.67 -15.05 -9.10
C GLN A 105 -25.70 -14.09 -9.71
N PRO A 106 -26.83 -14.56 -10.19
CA PRO A 106 -27.91 -13.71 -10.66
C PRO A 106 -28.50 -12.88 -9.51
N LEU A 107 -29.20 -11.79 -9.86
CA LEU A 107 -29.98 -11.05 -8.87
C LEU A 107 -31.06 -11.96 -8.27
N LEU A 108 -31.39 -11.68 -7.03
CA LEU A 108 -32.51 -12.35 -6.36
C LEU A 108 -33.85 -11.90 -6.99
N PRO A 109 -34.92 -12.71 -6.85
CA PRO A 109 -36.27 -12.31 -7.22
C PRO A 109 -36.70 -11.01 -6.51
N THR A 110 -37.50 -10.18 -7.18
CA THR A 110 -37.91 -8.85 -6.71
C THR A 110 -38.55 -8.92 -5.32
N ASP A 111 -39.42 -9.91 -5.08
CA ASP A 111 -40.07 -10.09 -3.79
C ASP A 111 -39.07 -10.37 -2.64
N GLN A 112 -37.98 -11.08 -2.92
CA GLN A 112 -36.91 -11.32 -1.94
C GLN A 112 -36.07 -10.07 -1.72
N ILE A 113 -35.83 -9.29 -2.77
CA ILE A 113 -35.12 -8.00 -2.67
C ILE A 113 -35.93 -7.07 -1.77
N GLU A 114 -37.22 -6.88 -2.03
CA GLU A 114 -38.10 -6.00 -1.25
C GLU A 114 -38.19 -6.45 0.22
N ARG A 115 -38.39 -7.75 0.48
CA ARG A 115 -38.40 -8.30 1.86
C ARG A 115 -37.08 -8.02 2.57
N THR A 116 -35.96 -8.23 1.91
CA THR A 116 -34.63 -8.00 2.50
C THR A 116 -34.40 -6.52 2.75
N GLN A 117 -34.76 -5.64 1.81
CA GLN A 117 -34.68 -4.18 1.98
C GLN A 117 -35.53 -3.71 3.18
N ASN A 118 -36.74 -4.25 3.35
CA ASN A 118 -37.60 -3.93 4.50
C ASN A 118 -37.00 -4.38 5.83
N ILE A 119 -36.29 -5.52 5.86
CA ILE A 119 -35.60 -5.99 7.06
C ILE A 119 -34.39 -5.12 7.40
N ILE A 120 -33.59 -4.75 6.41
CA ILE A 120 -32.37 -3.94 6.59
C ILE A 120 -32.71 -2.48 6.91
N GLY A 121 -33.74 -1.95 6.26
CA GLY A 121 -34.03 -0.52 6.26
C GLY A 121 -33.02 0.29 5.44
N LYS A 122 -32.95 1.59 5.73
CA LYS A 122 -32.01 2.49 5.04
C LYS A 122 -30.64 2.44 5.70
N ILE A 123 -29.60 2.27 4.90
CA ILE A 123 -28.21 2.40 5.34
C ILE A 123 -27.74 3.80 4.93
N GLU A 124 -27.28 4.60 5.90
CA GLU A 124 -26.80 5.97 5.67
C GLU A 124 -27.82 6.87 4.93
N LYS A 125 -29.10 6.68 5.26
CA LYS A 125 -30.26 7.38 4.67
C LYS A 125 -30.60 6.98 3.24
N HIS A 126 -29.94 5.96 2.66
CA HIS A 126 -30.21 5.47 1.31
C HIS A 126 -30.67 4.01 1.32
N ASP A 127 -31.50 3.66 0.38
CA ASP A 127 -31.80 2.28 0.08
C ASP A 127 -30.60 1.62 -0.63
N LEU A 128 -30.37 0.35 -0.37
CA LEU A 128 -29.35 -0.42 -1.05
C LEU A 128 -29.80 -0.75 -2.49
N SER A 129 -28.84 -0.93 -3.41
CA SER A 129 -29.15 -1.41 -4.75
C SER A 129 -29.54 -2.89 -4.74
N ASP A 130 -30.27 -3.34 -5.77
CA ASP A 130 -30.64 -4.75 -5.94
C ASP A 130 -29.43 -5.67 -5.95
N GLU A 131 -28.32 -5.22 -6.54
CA GLU A 131 -27.03 -5.92 -6.54
C GLU A 131 -26.48 -6.08 -5.11
N GLN A 132 -26.55 -5.03 -4.30
CA GLN A 132 -26.09 -5.05 -2.90
C GLN A 132 -26.98 -5.97 -2.05
N ILE A 133 -28.30 -5.87 -2.21
CA ILE A 133 -29.26 -6.73 -1.50
C ILE A 133 -29.07 -8.18 -1.89
N SER A 134 -28.89 -8.47 -3.20
CA SER A 134 -28.64 -9.82 -3.68
C SER A 134 -27.34 -10.41 -3.12
N ALA A 135 -26.29 -9.61 -2.99
CA ALA A 135 -25.04 -10.03 -2.37
C ALA A 135 -25.21 -10.32 -0.86
N ILE A 136 -26.04 -9.54 -0.18
CA ILE A 136 -26.32 -9.69 1.25
C ILE A 136 -27.18 -10.94 1.54
N ALA A 137 -28.34 -11.02 0.95
CA ALA A 137 -29.30 -12.12 1.24
C ALA A 137 -28.90 -13.44 0.54
N GLY A 138 -28.20 -13.36 -0.58
CA GLY A 138 -27.66 -14.50 -1.32
C GLY A 138 -26.31 -15.01 -0.79
N ALA A 139 -25.73 -14.39 0.24
CA ALA A 139 -24.44 -14.77 0.79
C ALA A 139 -24.38 -16.26 1.15
N GLY A 140 -23.29 -16.92 0.76
CA GLY A 140 -22.97 -18.30 1.13
C GLY A 140 -21.92 -18.36 2.23
N HIS A 141 -21.43 -19.56 2.50
CA HIS A 141 -20.38 -19.77 3.48
C HIS A 141 -19.06 -19.09 3.12
N ASN A 142 -18.72 -19.08 1.82
CA ASN A 142 -17.67 -18.25 1.23
C ASN A 142 -18.34 -17.29 0.24
N THR A 143 -18.19 -16.00 0.46
CA THR A 143 -18.74 -14.98 -0.43
C THR A 143 -17.68 -13.98 -0.85
N LEU A 144 -17.56 -13.77 -2.17
CA LEU A 144 -16.76 -12.71 -2.78
C LEU A 144 -17.69 -11.70 -3.46
N VAL A 145 -17.65 -10.45 -3.03
CA VAL A 145 -18.36 -9.35 -3.69
C VAL A 145 -17.35 -8.51 -4.46
N LEU A 146 -17.40 -8.56 -5.78
CA LEU A 146 -16.59 -7.71 -6.65
C LEU A 146 -17.34 -6.41 -6.91
N ALA A 147 -16.78 -5.31 -6.42
CA ALA A 147 -17.44 -4.02 -6.44
C ALA A 147 -16.50 -2.94 -6.98
N GLY A 148 -16.88 -2.30 -8.07
CA GLY A 148 -16.06 -1.28 -8.73
C GLY A 148 -15.83 -0.02 -7.87
N ALA A 149 -15.08 0.93 -8.42
CA ALA A 149 -14.84 2.20 -7.74
C ALA A 149 -16.16 2.98 -7.56
N GLY A 150 -16.48 3.34 -6.31
CA GLY A 150 -17.67 4.16 -6.02
C GLY A 150 -19.01 3.45 -6.01
N THR A 151 -19.04 2.12 -6.02
CA THR A 151 -20.26 1.30 -6.00
C THR A 151 -20.80 0.99 -4.61
N GLY A 152 -20.18 1.49 -3.53
CA GLY A 152 -20.68 1.31 -2.16
C GLY A 152 -20.19 0.03 -1.47
N LYS A 153 -18.93 -0.41 -1.72
CA LYS A 153 -18.30 -1.56 -1.04
C LYS A 153 -18.57 -1.60 0.46
N THR A 154 -18.15 -0.55 1.16
CA THR A 154 -18.29 -0.44 2.62
C THR A 154 -19.75 -0.43 3.06
N THR A 155 -20.64 0.24 2.31
CA THR A 155 -22.09 0.27 2.56
C THR A 155 -22.71 -1.14 2.47
N THR A 156 -22.22 -1.98 1.55
CA THR A 156 -22.64 -3.39 1.44
C THR A 156 -22.27 -4.20 2.69
N ILE A 157 -21.06 -4.01 3.23
CA ILE A 157 -20.63 -4.65 4.49
C ILE A 157 -21.54 -4.22 5.64
N ILE A 158 -21.84 -2.92 5.77
CA ILE A 158 -22.73 -2.39 6.79
C ILE A 158 -24.14 -2.98 6.65
N GLY A 159 -24.66 -3.04 5.42
CA GLY A 159 -25.94 -3.68 5.13
C GLY A 159 -25.98 -5.15 5.50
N TYR A 160 -24.90 -5.91 5.24
CA TYR A 160 -24.83 -7.32 5.64
C TYR A 160 -24.84 -7.48 7.18
N ILE A 161 -24.12 -6.62 7.90
CA ILE A 161 -24.14 -6.61 9.37
C ILE A 161 -25.55 -6.29 9.87
N ALA A 162 -26.20 -5.26 9.33
CA ALA A 162 -27.56 -4.90 9.71
C ALA A 162 -28.53 -6.06 9.48
N TRP A 163 -28.42 -6.78 8.37
CA TRP A 163 -29.23 -7.95 8.07
C TRP A 163 -28.97 -9.10 9.03
N LEU A 164 -27.70 -9.41 9.37
CA LEU A 164 -27.35 -10.47 10.34
C LEU A 164 -27.96 -10.20 11.71
N LEU A 165 -27.88 -8.96 12.17
CA LEU A 165 -28.44 -8.55 13.47
C LEU A 165 -29.97 -8.56 13.47
N ALA A 166 -30.60 -7.99 12.43
CA ALA A 166 -32.07 -7.91 12.31
C ALA A 166 -32.72 -9.31 12.21
N THR A 167 -32.04 -10.24 11.50
CA THR A 167 -32.50 -11.63 11.35
C THR A 167 -32.06 -12.52 12.51
N LYS A 168 -31.37 -12.00 13.54
CA LYS A 168 -30.84 -12.73 14.70
C LYS A 168 -29.94 -13.90 14.33
N ARG A 169 -29.22 -13.81 13.20
CA ARG A 169 -28.26 -14.84 12.76
C ARG A 169 -26.93 -14.74 13.50
N ALA A 170 -26.60 -13.57 14.00
CA ALA A 170 -25.40 -13.34 14.80
C ALA A 170 -25.64 -12.34 15.93
N ALA A 171 -24.97 -12.54 17.05
CA ALA A 171 -24.78 -11.54 18.08
C ALA A 171 -23.62 -10.59 17.68
N PRO A 172 -23.57 -9.36 18.22
CA PRO A 172 -22.51 -8.39 17.90
C PRO A 172 -21.08 -8.93 18.07
N GLU A 173 -20.84 -9.70 19.13
CA GLU A 173 -19.54 -10.29 19.47
C GLU A 173 -19.11 -11.44 18.54
N GLU A 174 -20.04 -12.01 17.79
CA GLU A 174 -19.81 -13.10 16.83
C GLU A 174 -19.39 -12.57 15.45
N ILE A 175 -19.36 -11.23 15.27
CA ILE A 175 -19.03 -10.58 14.00
C ILE A 175 -17.68 -9.88 14.12
N LEU A 176 -16.74 -10.21 13.23
CA LEU A 176 -15.47 -9.52 13.07
C LEU A 176 -15.42 -8.81 11.72
N VAL A 177 -15.08 -7.52 11.73
CA VAL A 177 -14.83 -6.75 10.50
C VAL A 177 -13.36 -6.37 10.41
N LEU A 178 -12.72 -6.70 9.30
CA LEU A 178 -11.31 -6.41 9.06
C LEU A 178 -11.14 -5.38 7.95
N SER A 179 -10.38 -4.35 8.26
CA SER A 179 -10.00 -3.28 7.33
C SER A 179 -8.48 -3.16 7.22
N PHE A 180 -8.02 -2.44 6.19
CA PHE A 180 -6.60 -2.33 5.89
C PHE A 180 -5.87 -1.30 6.76
N THR A 181 -6.51 -0.16 7.05
CA THR A 181 -5.93 0.95 7.82
C THR A 181 -6.73 1.24 9.08
N LYS A 182 -6.09 1.80 10.10
CA LYS A 182 -6.76 2.24 11.32
C LYS A 182 -7.87 3.26 11.04
N ALA A 183 -7.61 4.19 10.11
CA ALA A 183 -8.62 5.19 9.70
C ALA A 183 -9.86 4.51 9.10
N SER A 184 -9.66 3.54 8.19
CA SER A 184 -10.77 2.79 7.58
C SER A 184 -11.53 1.94 8.62
N ALA A 185 -10.83 1.31 9.55
CA ALA A 185 -11.46 0.53 10.63
C ALA A 185 -12.27 1.44 11.57
N GLY A 186 -11.74 2.62 11.89
CA GLY A 186 -12.44 3.62 12.72
C GLY A 186 -13.70 4.18 12.04
N ASP A 187 -13.59 4.57 10.75
CA ASP A 187 -14.74 4.99 9.95
C ASP A 187 -15.80 3.89 9.86
N MET A 188 -15.39 2.66 9.58
CA MET A 188 -16.27 1.49 9.54
C MET A 188 -17.02 1.30 10.88
N SER A 189 -16.31 1.37 12.00
CA SER A 189 -16.90 1.22 13.34
C SER A 189 -17.97 2.30 13.60
N GLN A 190 -17.65 3.56 13.28
CA GLN A 190 -18.59 4.68 13.45
C GLN A 190 -19.84 4.52 12.57
N ARG A 191 -19.67 4.15 11.30
CA ARG A 191 -20.76 3.95 10.34
C ARG A 191 -21.63 2.76 10.71
N ILE A 192 -21.06 1.67 11.20
CA ILE A 192 -21.82 0.51 11.72
C ILE A 192 -22.67 0.94 12.91
N MET A 193 -22.08 1.64 13.90
CA MET A 193 -22.81 2.14 15.07
C MET A 193 -23.95 3.07 14.67
N ALA A 194 -23.70 4.03 13.75
CA ALA A 194 -24.71 4.96 13.27
C ALA A 194 -25.88 4.26 12.54
N SER A 195 -25.59 3.16 11.81
CA SER A 195 -26.60 2.44 11.03
C SER A 195 -27.34 1.37 11.81
N THR A 196 -26.72 0.73 12.80
CA THR A 196 -27.28 -0.43 13.52
C THR A 196 -27.58 -0.19 15.00
N GLY A 197 -27.06 0.89 15.59
CA GLY A 197 -27.11 1.14 17.02
C GLY A 197 -26.30 0.15 17.86
N LYS A 198 -25.46 -0.68 17.23
CA LYS A 198 -24.67 -1.72 17.91
C LYS A 198 -23.18 -1.52 17.67
N THR A 199 -22.39 -1.81 18.70
CA THR A 199 -20.93 -1.85 18.59
C THR A 199 -20.51 -3.21 18.03
N ILE A 200 -19.91 -3.20 16.84
CA ILE A 200 -19.31 -4.37 16.21
C ILE A 200 -17.80 -4.19 16.19
N ARG A 201 -17.08 -5.28 16.39
CA ARG A 201 -15.62 -5.26 16.35
C ARG A 201 -15.12 -5.02 14.93
N ALA A 202 -14.66 -3.79 14.64
CA ALA A 202 -13.97 -3.44 13.42
C ALA A 202 -12.53 -3.05 13.73
N CYS A 203 -11.55 -3.74 13.14
CA CYS A 203 -10.13 -3.53 13.42
C CYS A 203 -9.24 -3.82 12.20
N THR A 204 -7.94 -3.52 12.31
CA THR A 204 -6.95 -3.92 11.30
C THR A 204 -6.40 -5.32 11.60
N PHE A 205 -5.84 -5.99 10.58
CA PHE A 205 -5.14 -7.27 10.75
C PHE A 205 -4.04 -7.20 11.81
N HIS A 206 -3.28 -6.10 11.86
CA HIS A 206 -2.23 -5.91 12.87
C HIS A 206 -2.80 -5.69 14.27
N SER A 207 -3.92 -4.97 14.39
CA SER A 207 -4.60 -4.78 15.68
C SER A 207 -5.14 -6.10 16.21
N LEU A 208 -5.74 -6.91 15.34
CA LEU A 208 -6.19 -8.26 15.68
C LEU A 208 -5.00 -9.16 16.09
N GLY A 209 -3.92 -9.14 15.29
CA GLY A 209 -2.72 -9.93 15.60
C GLY A 209 -2.09 -9.55 16.93
N LEU A 210 -1.97 -8.26 17.23
CA LEU A 210 -1.45 -7.78 18.51
C LEU A 210 -2.33 -8.22 19.69
N GLU A 211 -3.64 -8.16 19.53
CA GLU A 211 -4.59 -8.62 20.57
C GLU A 211 -4.46 -10.12 20.83
N ILE A 212 -4.39 -10.92 19.76
CA ILE A 212 -4.18 -12.38 19.89
C ILE A 212 -2.88 -12.65 20.65
N CYS A 213 -1.78 -11.95 20.30
CA CYS A 213 -0.51 -12.10 21.00
C CYS A 213 -0.60 -11.70 22.48
N ARG A 214 -1.32 -10.62 22.80
CA ARG A 214 -1.53 -10.17 24.19
C ARG A 214 -2.40 -11.12 25.00
N ALA A 215 -3.45 -11.64 24.41
CA ALA A 215 -4.32 -12.61 25.06
C ALA A 215 -3.62 -13.95 25.32
N ALA A 216 -2.69 -14.34 24.46
CA ALA A 216 -1.95 -15.61 24.55
C ALA A 216 -0.70 -15.54 25.44
N THR A 217 -0.19 -14.33 25.75
CA THR A 217 1.03 -14.14 26.55
C THR A 217 0.76 -13.23 27.72
N ILE A 218 1.23 -13.63 28.90
CA ILE A 218 1.10 -12.85 30.16
C ILE A 218 1.93 -11.54 30.10
N ALA A 219 2.97 -11.48 29.26
CA ALA A 219 3.85 -10.34 29.15
C ALA A 219 3.35 -9.30 28.13
N ASN A 220 3.22 -8.05 28.57
CA ASN A 220 2.93 -6.91 27.67
C ASN A 220 4.19 -6.55 26.86
N ARG A 221 4.33 -7.12 25.67
CA ARG A 221 5.46 -6.88 24.77
C ARG A 221 5.39 -5.46 24.19
N PRO A 222 6.45 -4.64 24.30
CA PRO A 222 6.47 -3.30 23.70
C PRO A 222 6.42 -3.39 22.16
N ILE A 223 5.65 -2.48 21.57
CA ILE A 223 5.59 -2.36 20.12
C ILE A 223 6.84 -1.61 19.64
N ILE A 224 7.62 -2.24 18.76
CA ILE A 224 8.74 -1.59 18.08
C ILE A 224 8.24 -1.10 16.74
N ASP A 225 8.15 0.21 16.60
CA ASP A 225 7.65 0.83 15.37
C ASP A 225 8.66 0.74 14.22
N GLY A 226 8.17 1.05 13.02
CA GLY A 226 9.01 1.01 11.81
C GLY A 226 10.12 2.05 11.84
N HIS A 227 9.97 3.17 12.55
CA HIS A 227 11.01 4.19 12.66
C HIS A 227 12.19 3.68 13.50
N THR A 228 11.91 3.13 14.67
CA THR A 228 12.93 2.52 15.56
C THR A 228 13.67 1.41 14.85
N SER A 229 12.95 0.49 14.19
CA SER A 229 13.52 -0.61 13.42
C SER A 229 14.43 -0.12 12.28
N ASN A 230 13.99 0.88 11.53
CA ASN A 230 14.74 1.46 10.42
C ASN A 230 15.98 2.22 10.92
N THR A 231 15.90 2.84 12.09
CA THR A 231 17.03 3.51 12.74
C THR A 231 18.13 2.53 13.13
N VAL A 232 17.77 1.36 13.68
CA VAL A 232 18.75 0.28 13.98
C VAL A 232 19.48 -0.14 12.71
N VAL A 233 18.76 -0.43 11.63
CA VAL A 233 19.35 -0.84 10.35
C VAL A 233 20.27 0.27 9.80
N ARG A 234 19.83 1.52 9.80
CA ARG A 234 20.62 2.66 9.32
C ARG A 234 21.90 2.85 10.13
N ASN A 235 21.82 2.89 11.45
CA ASN A 235 22.97 3.10 12.32
C ASN A 235 23.99 1.99 12.17
N THR A 236 23.55 0.73 12.10
CA THR A 236 24.42 -0.42 11.84
C THR A 236 25.11 -0.33 10.48
N PHE A 237 24.36 0.06 9.43
CA PHE A 237 24.93 0.26 8.10
C PHE A 237 26.00 1.35 8.11
N GLU A 238 25.72 2.53 8.69
CA GLU A 238 26.65 3.65 8.73
C GLU A 238 27.92 3.32 9.55
N GLN A 239 27.77 2.60 10.66
CA GLN A 239 28.87 2.13 11.47
C GLN A 239 29.77 1.16 10.69
N LEU A 240 29.19 0.17 10.00
CA LEU A 240 29.94 -0.78 9.18
C LEU A 240 30.59 -0.10 7.97
N LEU A 241 29.90 0.82 7.32
CA LEU A 241 30.43 1.59 6.19
C LEU A 241 31.66 2.40 6.57
N SER A 242 31.71 2.98 7.78
CA SER A 242 32.83 3.76 8.26
C SER A 242 33.98 2.88 8.75
N LYS A 243 33.71 1.80 9.50
CA LYS A 243 34.72 1.05 10.25
C LYS A 243 35.20 -0.25 9.57
N ASN A 244 34.46 -0.81 8.61
CA ASN A 244 34.80 -2.10 7.98
C ASN A 244 35.11 -1.92 6.50
N ILE A 245 36.37 -2.09 6.13
CA ILE A 245 36.84 -1.90 4.74
C ILE A 245 36.13 -2.85 3.77
N GLY A 246 36.00 -4.13 4.11
CA GLY A 246 35.33 -5.12 3.26
C GLY A 246 33.86 -4.77 3.02
N TYR A 247 33.14 -4.38 4.07
CA TYR A 247 31.75 -3.94 3.98
C TYR A 247 31.62 -2.67 3.14
N ARG A 248 32.50 -1.70 3.34
CA ARG A 248 32.56 -0.43 2.58
C ARG A 248 32.73 -0.68 1.09
N LEU A 249 33.68 -1.54 0.69
CA LEU A 249 33.92 -1.87 -0.70
C LEU A 249 32.72 -2.60 -1.33
N LEU A 250 32.13 -3.53 -0.59
CA LEU A 250 30.89 -4.20 -1.02
C LEU A 250 29.73 -3.21 -1.21
N ALA A 251 29.55 -2.30 -0.25
CA ALA A 251 28.52 -1.26 -0.35
C ALA A 251 28.73 -0.36 -1.57
N PHE A 252 29.97 0.11 -1.82
CA PHE A 252 30.27 0.93 -3.00
C PHE A 252 29.99 0.19 -4.30
N LYS A 253 30.35 -1.10 -4.38
CA LYS A 253 30.08 -1.96 -5.54
C LYS A 253 28.57 -2.08 -5.81
N LEU A 254 27.76 -2.25 -4.77
CA LEU A 254 26.30 -2.36 -4.87
C LEU A 254 25.60 -1.04 -5.13
N MET A 255 26.18 0.07 -4.66
CA MET A 255 25.67 1.42 -4.94
C MET A 255 25.79 1.76 -6.41
N SER A 256 27.02 1.77 -6.94
CA SER A 256 27.31 2.13 -8.33
C SER A 256 28.72 1.73 -8.74
N LYS A 257 28.86 1.25 -9.98
CA LYS A 257 30.19 1.01 -10.58
C LYS A 257 31.01 2.30 -10.69
N GLU A 258 30.36 3.43 -10.92
CA GLU A 258 30.97 4.76 -10.99
C GLU A 258 31.57 5.16 -9.64
N LEU A 259 30.82 5.01 -8.53
CA LEU A 259 31.32 5.29 -7.19
C LEU A 259 32.47 4.37 -6.80
N LEU A 260 32.37 3.08 -7.13
CA LEU A 260 33.46 2.13 -6.91
C LEU A 260 34.72 2.52 -7.73
N GLY A 261 34.56 2.98 -8.96
CA GLY A 261 35.64 3.50 -9.78
C GLY A 261 36.28 4.76 -9.20
N LYS A 262 35.46 5.71 -8.74
CA LYS A 262 35.89 7.00 -8.20
C LYS A 262 36.60 6.87 -6.84
N TYR A 263 36.04 6.07 -5.93
CA TYR A 263 36.48 6.03 -4.53
C TYR A 263 37.09 4.69 -4.11
N GLY A 264 36.95 3.61 -4.88
CA GLY A 264 37.26 2.25 -4.45
C GLY A 264 38.74 2.02 -4.07
N LYS A 265 39.69 2.74 -4.69
CA LYS A 265 41.11 2.68 -4.30
C LYS A 265 41.33 3.33 -2.93
N ALA A 266 40.82 4.55 -2.75
CA ALA A 266 40.93 5.31 -1.48
C ALA A 266 40.17 4.61 -0.34
N ALA A 267 39.02 4.02 -0.64
CA ALA A 267 38.17 3.33 0.33
C ALA A 267 38.78 2.09 0.98
N LYS A 268 39.95 1.65 0.52
CA LYS A 268 40.76 0.58 1.15
C LYS A 268 41.57 1.04 2.34
N SER A 269 41.75 2.34 2.54
CA SER A 269 42.43 2.90 3.72
C SER A 269 41.52 2.89 4.94
N GLU A 270 42.12 2.65 6.11
CA GLU A 270 41.41 2.78 7.40
C GLU A 270 40.99 4.23 7.66
N ASP A 271 41.83 5.19 7.28
CA ASP A 271 41.60 6.62 7.45
C ASP A 271 40.68 7.25 6.40
N PHE A 272 40.06 6.42 5.55
CA PHE A 272 39.18 6.92 4.48
C PHE A 272 37.97 7.67 5.04
N GLN A 273 37.88 8.94 4.71
CA GLN A 273 36.70 9.76 5.02
C GLN A 273 35.61 9.57 3.95
N LEU A 274 34.39 9.25 4.40
CA LEU A 274 33.26 9.08 3.48
C LEU A 274 32.97 10.41 2.76
N PRO A 275 32.69 10.38 1.45
CA PRO A 275 32.47 11.59 0.64
C PRO A 275 31.06 12.15 0.90
N THR A 276 30.83 12.69 2.09
CA THR A 276 29.53 13.20 2.53
C THR A 276 29.06 14.44 1.75
N ASP A 277 29.98 15.15 1.11
CA ASP A 277 29.68 16.31 0.24
C ASP A 277 29.31 15.90 -1.20
N ASP A 278 29.54 14.65 -1.58
CA ASP A 278 29.13 14.13 -2.88
C ASP A 278 27.63 13.78 -2.89
N TYR A 279 26.84 14.57 -3.62
CA TYR A 279 25.40 14.39 -3.76
C TYR A 279 25.05 13.00 -4.31
N GLY A 280 25.80 12.51 -5.31
CA GLY A 280 25.58 11.20 -5.93
C GLY A 280 25.80 10.08 -4.92
N PHE A 281 26.89 10.14 -4.14
CA PHE A 281 27.17 9.20 -3.06
C PHE A 281 26.01 9.15 -2.04
N ASN A 282 25.57 10.30 -1.54
CA ASN A 282 24.49 10.35 -0.57
C ASN A 282 23.18 9.78 -1.11
N GLN A 283 22.86 10.04 -2.37
CA GLN A 283 21.67 9.50 -3.02
C GLN A 283 21.73 7.97 -3.16
N TYR A 284 22.86 7.43 -3.63
CA TYR A 284 23.06 5.98 -3.76
C TYR A 284 23.09 5.28 -2.38
N LYS A 285 23.76 5.88 -1.39
CA LYS A 285 23.77 5.40 -0.01
C LYS A 285 22.37 5.29 0.56
N GLN A 286 21.57 6.36 0.42
CA GLN A 286 20.20 6.39 0.90
C GLN A 286 19.32 5.31 0.23
N ASN A 287 19.46 5.16 -1.09
CA ASN A 287 18.73 4.12 -1.83
C ASN A 287 19.09 2.70 -1.37
N LEU A 288 20.38 2.45 -1.12
CA LEU A 288 20.85 1.13 -0.66
C LEU A 288 20.32 0.81 0.75
N ILE A 289 20.31 1.79 1.66
CA ILE A 289 19.73 1.66 3.00
C ILE A 289 18.23 1.35 2.90
N GLU A 290 17.48 2.09 2.07
CA GLU A 290 16.04 1.91 1.89
C GLU A 290 15.72 0.52 1.30
N ASN A 291 16.53 0.05 0.35
CA ASN A 291 16.40 -1.31 -0.20
C ASN A 291 16.65 -2.37 0.88
N ALA A 292 17.72 -2.23 1.67
CA ALA A 292 18.03 -3.16 2.75
C ALA A 292 16.89 -3.21 3.80
N GLN A 293 16.40 -2.04 4.23
CA GLN A 293 15.25 -1.94 5.16
C GLN A 293 14.02 -2.63 4.59
N THR A 294 13.71 -2.40 3.31
CA THR A 294 12.56 -3.01 2.64
C THR A 294 12.70 -4.53 2.56
N ILE A 295 13.87 -5.04 2.17
CA ILE A 295 14.14 -6.48 2.09
C ILE A 295 13.99 -7.12 3.48
N ILE A 296 14.58 -6.53 4.53
CA ILE A 296 14.49 -7.04 5.91
C ILE A 296 13.02 -7.11 6.36
N GLN A 297 12.24 -6.08 6.07
CA GLN A 297 10.81 -6.06 6.41
C GLN A 297 10.04 -7.19 5.69
N HIS A 298 10.30 -7.43 4.40
CA HIS A 298 9.68 -8.54 3.67
C HIS A 298 10.17 -9.91 4.12
N MET A 299 11.46 -10.06 4.48
CA MET A 299 11.97 -11.28 5.12
C MET A 299 11.18 -11.59 6.40
N ARG A 300 10.94 -10.58 7.24
CA ARG A 300 10.14 -10.71 8.47
C ARG A 300 8.68 -11.05 8.17
N GLN A 301 8.04 -10.37 7.22
CA GLN A 301 6.66 -10.65 6.80
C GLN A 301 6.48 -12.10 6.32
N ASN A 302 7.45 -12.62 5.56
CA ASN A 302 7.42 -13.98 5.03
C ASN A 302 8.01 -15.02 5.99
N SER A 303 8.44 -14.61 7.20
CA SER A 303 9.12 -15.49 8.18
C SER A 303 10.35 -16.21 7.60
N ILE A 304 11.11 -15.54 6.73
CA ILE A 304 12.30 -16.06 6.07
C ILE A 304 13.54 -15.41 6.71
N GLY A 305 14.46 -16.24 7.21
CA GLY A 305 15.77 -15.81 7.68
C GLY A 305 16.82 -15.73 6.56
N ILE A 306 18.06 -15.40 6.91
CA ILE A 306 19.16 -15.26 5.93
C ILE A 306 19.40 -16.56 5.17
N ASP A 307 19.42 -17.72 5.84
CA ASP A 307 19.67 -19.01 5.18
C ASP A 307 18.52 -19.37 4.21
N GLY A 308 17.28 -19.14 4.60
CA GLY A 308 16.13 -19.31 3.70
C GLY A 308 16.20 -18.39 2.49
N MET A 309 16.74 -17.17 2.63
CA MET A 309 16.98 -16.27 1.50
C MET A 309 18.11 -16.75 0.60
N ARG A 310 19.18 -17.33 1.16
CA ARG A 310 20.25 -17.96 0.37
C ARG A 310 19.69 -19.11 -0.48
N GLU A 311 18.94 -20.02 0.13
CA GLU A 311 18.30 -21.12 -0.61
C GLU A 311 17.35 -20.60 -1.70
N LEU A 312 16.53 -19.60 -1.38
CA LEU A 312 15.59 -19.02 -2.35
C LEU A 312 16.32 -18.38 -3.53
N ASN A 313 17.43 -17.69 -3.28
CA ASN A 313 18.28 -17.13 -4.32
C ASN A 313 18.89 -18.20 -5.23
N GLU A 314 19.48 -19.26 -4.65
CA GLU A 314 20.07 -20.34 -5.44
C GLU A 314 19.02 -21.06 -6.29
N ARG A 315 17.83 -21.32 -5.74
CA ARG A 315 16.72 -21.94 -6.49
C ARG A 315 16.17 -21.04 -7.61
N SER A 316 16.27 -19.72 -7.47
CA SER A 316 15.77 -18.77 -8.48
C SER A 316 16.54 -18.85 -9.80
N GLY A 317 17.82 -19.21 -9.74
CA GLY A 317 18.70 -19.24 -10.91
C GLY A 317 18.91 -17.89 -11.58
N GLY A 318 19.47 -17.91 -12.77
CA GLY A 318 19.54 -16.74 -13.64
C GLY A 318 20.66 -15.74 -13.30
N LYS A 319 20.65 -14.62 -14.02
CA LYS A 319 21.75 -13.63 -14.06
C LYS A 319 21.97 -12.86 -12.75
N ASN A 320 20.99 -12.81 -11.88
CA ASN A 320 21.04 -11.99 -10.66
C ASN A 320 21.55 -12.74 -9.44
N VAL A 321 21.75 -14.07 -9.48
CA VAL A 321 22.14 -14.90 -8.33
C VAL A 321 23.43 -14.40 -7.66
N GLY A 322 24.46 -14.06 -8.44
CA GLY A 322 25.73 -13.53 -7.92
C GLY A 322 25.56 -12.18 -7.20
N ARG A 323 24.86 -11.23 -7.84
CA ARG A 323 24.57 -9.93 -7.24
C ARG A 323 23.71 -10.06 -5.98
N ASN A 324 22.75 -10.97 -5.99
CA ASN A 324 21.89 -11.22 -4.84
C ASN A 324 22.67 -11.80 -3.66
N ARG A 325 23.69 -12.67 -3.90
CA ARG A 325 24.61 -13.13 -2.84
C ARG A 325 25.36 -11.95 -2.19
N GLU A 326 25.87 -11.03 -3.00
CA GLU A 326 26.53 -9.82 -2.51
C GLU A 326 25.59 -8.95 -1.69
N MET A 327 24.35 -8.78 -2.15
CA MET A 327 23.32 -8.03 -1.42
C MET A 327 22.97 -8.74 -0.10
N LEU A 328 22.89 -10.07 -0.06
CA LEU A 328 22.69 -10.84 1.18
C LEU A 328 23.85 -10.69 2.15
N GLN A 329 25.11 -10.69 1.67
CA GLN A 329 26.28 -10.41 2.52
C GLN A 329 26.21 -9.02 3.16
N LEU A 330 25.75 -8.02 2.41
CA LEU A 330 25.54 -6.67 2.95
C LEU A 330 24.41 -6.63 3.97
N ILE A 331 23.31 -7.34 3.73
CA ILE A 331 22.09 -7.32 4.58
C ILE A 331 22.26 -8.13 5.85
N GLU A 332 23.03 -9.23 5.84
CA GLU A 332 23.14 -10.16 6.97
C GLU A 332 23.48 -9.49 8.31
N PRO A 333 24.52 -8.65 8.44
CA PRO A 333 24.79 -7.97 9.71
C PRO A 333 23.69 -7.00 10.12
N LEU A 334 23.00 -6.36 9.16
CA LEU A 334 21.87 -5.47 9.41
C LEU A 334 20.66 -6.24 9.93
N TYR A 335 20.37 -7.40 9.33
CA TYR A 335 19.29 -8.28 9.75
C TYR A 335 19.56 -8.83 11.16
N ASN A 336 20.80 -9.24 11.45
CA ASN A 336 21.18 -9.73 12.77
C ASN A 336 21.07 -8.66 13.84
N ALA A 337 21.47 -7.41 13.57
CA ALA A 337 21.28 -6.28 14.46
C ALA A 337 19.79 -5.99 14.71
N TYR A 338 18.99 -6.03 13.63
CA TYR A 338 17.54 -5.89 13.70
C TYR A 338 16.89 -6.95 14.60
N ILE A 339 17.23 -8.24 14.40
CA ILE A 339 16.68 -9.34 15.22
C ILE A 339 17.17 -9.27 16.67
N SER A 340 18.45 -8.90 16.89
CA SER A 340 19.01 -8.73 18.23
C SER A 340 18.25 -7.67 19.02
N ASN A 341 17.89 -6.55 18.39
CA ASN A 341 17.11 -5.50 19.03
C ASN A 341 15.76 -6.01 19.57
N PHE A 342 15.08 -6.91 18.85
CA PHE A 342 13.82 -7.52 19.36
C PHE A 342 14.06 -8.48 20.52
N ARG A 343 15.17 -9.23 20.50
CA ARG A 343 15.52 -10.15 21.60
C ARG A 343 15.82 -9.40 22.90
N THR A 344 16.59 -8.31 22.80
CA THR A 344 16.97 -7.50 23.98
C THR A 344 15.79 -6.70 24.55
N THR A 345 14.93 -6.17 23.69
CA THR A 345 13.77 -5.38 24.12
C THR A 345 12.53 -6.23 24.42
N HIS A 346 12.56 -7.54 24.16
CA HIS A 346 11.38 -8.40 24.17
C HIS A 346 10.20 -7.84 23.38
N GLY A 347 10.48 -7.03 22.36
CA GLY A 347 9.51 -6.29 21.59
C GLY A 347 8.76 -7.12 20.53
N ILE A 348 7.77 -6.51 19.90
CA ILE A 348 7.05 -7.04 18.73
C ILE A 348 6.99 -6.00 17.64
N ASP A 349 7.39 -6.38 16.42
CA ASP A 349 7.27 -5.53 15.22
C ASP A 349 5.95 -5.77 14.49
N PHE A 350 5.62 -4.91 13.53
CA PHE A 350 4.40 -5.06 12.74
C PHE A 350 4.29 -6.43 12.03
N PRO A 351 5.33 -6.92 11.32
CA PRO A 351 5.29 -8.28 10.79
C PRO A 351 5.07 -9.35 11.86
N GLY A 352 5.73 -9.22 13.01
CA GLY A 352 5.61 -10.13 14.15
C GLY A 352 4.20 -10.21 14.73
N MET A 353 3.43 -9.10 14.72
CA MET A 353 2.05 -9.11 15.19
C MET A 353 1.18 -10.15 14.46
N ILE A 354 1.40 -10.35 13.18
CA ILE A 354 0.65 -11.32 12.38
C ILE A 354 1.24 -12.72 12.53
N THR A 355 2.56 -12.85 12.38
CA THR A 355 3.21 -14.16 12.40
C THR A 355 3.19 -14.82 13.77
N ASP A 356 3.33 -14.06 14.86
CA ASP A 356 3.23 -14.58 16.23
C ASP A 356 1.77 -14.91 16.59
N ALA A 357 0.80 -14.11 16.11
CA ALA A 357 -0.63 -14.42 16.28
C ALA A 357 -1.01 -15.76 15.64
N ILE A 358 -0.53 -16.04 14.42
CA ILE A 358 -0.73 -17.34 13.77
C ILE A 358 -0.22 -18.48 14.67
N ARG A 359 1.00 -18.33 15.22
CA ARG A 359 1.60 -19.33 16.13
C ARG A 359 0.78 -19.50 17.41
N CYS A 360 0.26 -18.41 17.98
CA CYS A 360 -0.60 -18.46 19.17
C CYS A 360 -1.90 -19.23 18.89
N ILE A 361 -2.55 -18.99 17.76
CA ILE A 361 -3.76 -19.69 17.34
C ILE A 361 -3.46 -21.18 17.16
N GLN A 362 -2.41 -21.53 16.39
CA GLN A 362 -2.03 -22.90 16.09
C GLN A 362 -1.65 -23.73 17.33
N ARG A 363 -1.15 -23.07 18.39
CA ARG A 363 -0.86 -23.71 19.69
C ARG A 363 -2.07 -23.79 20.60
N GLY A 364 -3.24 -23.31 20.19
CA GLY A 364 -4.46 -23.26 21.01
C GLY A 364 -4.43 -22.23 22.14
N ALA A 365 -3.45 -21.31 22.14
CA ALA A 365 -3.30 -20.28 23.17
C ALA A 365 -4.30 -19.11 23.03
N TYR A 366 -5.05 -19.09 21.96
CA TYR A 366 -6.12 -18.11 21.70
C TYR A 366 -7.32 -18.81 21.09
N ARG A 367 -8.53 -18.42 21.51
CA ARG A 367 -9.80 -18.86 20.91
C ARG A 367 -10.66 -17.65 20.63
N HIS A 368 -11.46 -17.72 19.55
CA HIS A 368 -12.34 -16.63 19.11
C HIS A 368 -13.82 -17.04 19.09
N PRO A 369 -14.75 -16.08 19.27
CA PRO A 369 -16.19 -16.34 19.22
C PRO A 369 -16.80 -16.14 17.83
N TYR A 370 -16.01 -15.77 16.81
CA TYR A 370 -16.52 -15.29 15.54
C TYR A 370 -17.23 -16.39 14.73
N LYS A 371 -18.47 -16.10 14.30
CA LYS A 371 -19.24 -16.88 13.34
C LYS A 371 -19.25 -16.23 11.96
N TYR A 372 -18.95 -14.93 11.89
CA TYR A 372 -18.92 -14.15 10.67
C TYR A 372 -17.66 -13.28 10.65
N VAL A 373 -16.85 -13.45 9.61
CA VAL A 373 -15.66 -12.62 9.36
C VAL A 373 -15.84 -11.88 8.04
N LEU A 374 -15.86 -10.57 8.11
CA LEU A 374 -16.06 -9.66 6.99
C LEU A 374 -14.74 -8.94 6.69
N ILE A 375 -14.33 -8.89 5.41
CA ILE A 375 -13.07 -8.25 5.00
C ILE A 375 -13.35 -7.22 3.92
N ASP A 376 -13.02 -5.95 4.21
CA ASP A 376 -13.06 -4.85 3.24
C ASP A 376 -11.73 -4.76 2.48
N GLU A 377 -11.78 -4.23 1.25
CA GLU A 377 -10.63 -4.06 0.34
C GLU A 377 -9.82 -5.36 0.15
N TYR A 378 -10.49 -6.49 -0.05
CA TYR A 378 -9.87 -7.84 -0.08
C TYR A 378 -8.76 -7.97 -1.14
N GLN A 379 -8.75 -7.17 -2.21
CA GLN A 379 -7.69 -7.14 -3.22
C GLN A 379 -6.32 -6.69 -2.67
N ASP A 380 -6.26 -6.15 -1.45
CA ASP A 380 -5.03 -5.74 -0.81
C ASP A 380 -4.49 -6.80 0.18
N MET A 381 -5.05 -8.01 0.15
CA MET A 381 -4.59 -9.12 0.98
C MET A 381 -3.17 -9.53 0.63
N SER A 382 -2.39 -9.85 1.67
CA SER A 382 -1.06 -10.46 1.58
C SER A 382 -1.09 -11.89 2.11
N ARG A 383 -0.12 -12.72 1.71
CA ARG A 383 -0.05 -14.10 2.17
C ARG A 383 -0.09 -14.24 3.70
N PRO A 384 0.66 -13.47 4.52
CA PRO A 384 0.57 -13.55 5.98
C PRO A 384 -0.81 -13.23 6.54
N ARG A 385 -1.53 -12.25 5.96
CA ARG A 385 -2.89 -11.93 6.38
C ARG A 385 -3.87 -13.04 6.04
N TYR A 386 -3.73 -13.63 4.85
CA TYR A 386 -4.49 -14.82 4.47
C TYR A 386 -4.24 -15.97 5.45
N GLU A 387 -2.98 -16.27 5.78
CA GLU A 387 -2.63 -17.32 6.74
C GLU A 387 -3.20 -17.06 8.14
N LEU A 388 -3.30 -15.80 8.58
CA LEU A 388 -3.97 -15.45 9.84
C LEU A 388 -5.45 -15.82 9.82
N ILE A 389 -6.17 -15.45 8.74
CA ILE A 389 -7.60 -15.80 8.59
C ILE A 389 -7.78 -17.31 8.49
N ARG A 390 -6.89 -17.98 7.74
CA ARG A 390 -6.90 -19.45 7.63
C ARG A 390 -6.71 -20.11 8.99
N ALA A 391 -5.73 -19.67 9.78
CA ALA A 391 -5.48 -20.23 11.11
C ALA A 391 -6.68 -20.04 12.06
N LEU A 392 -7.34 -18.88 12.04
CA LEU A 392 -8.57 -18.66 12.79
C LEU A 392 -9.67 -19.63 12.34
N ARG A 393 -9.83 -19.82 11.03
CA ARG A 393 -10.86 -20.67 10.46
C ARG A 393 -10.62 -22.16 10.69
N GLU A 394 -9.35 -22.59 10.70
CA GLU A 394 -8.95 -23.95 11.05
C GLU A 394 -9.25 -24.27 12.52
N GLN A 395 -9.22 -23.26 13.40
CA GLN A 395 -9.56 -23.43 14.82
C GLN A 395 -11.08 -23.53 15.03
N SER A 396 -11.85 -22.66 14.40
CA SER A 396 -13.31 -22.61 14.45
C SER A 396 -13.84 -22.01 13.16
N ASP A 397 -14.59 -22.80 12.40
CA ASP A 397 -15.12 -22.38 11.10
C ASP A 397 -16.14 -21.23 11.24
N PHE A 398 -16.17 -20.37 10.25
CA PHE A 398 -17.05 -19.20 10.17
C PHE A 398 -17.42 -18.87 8.72
N THR A 399 -18.51 -18.15 8.55
CA THR A 399 -18.87 -17.56 7.26
C THR A 399 -17.93 -16.44 6.91
N LEU A 400 -17.33 -16.50 5.71
CA LEU A 400 -16.40 -15.52 5.19
C LEU A 400 -17.09 -14.65 4.13
N PHE A 401 -17.14 -13.33 4.35
CA PHE A 401 -17.72 -12.36 3.43
C PHE A 401 -16.68 -11.29 3.06
N CYS A 402 -16.18 -11.36 1.84
CA CYS A 402 -15.12 -10.49 1.36
C CYS A 402 -15.63 -9.53 0.30
N VAL A 403 -15.29 -8.25 0.43
CA VAL A 403 -15.62 -7.22 -0.56
C VAL A 403 -14.32 -6.64 -1.10
N GLY A 404 -14.20 -6.52 -2.44
CA GLY A 404 -12.97 -6.03 -3.04
C GLY A 404 -13.16 -5.56 -4.49
N ASP A 405 -12.09 -5.01 -5.05
CA ASP A 405 -11.99 -4.56 -6.43
C ASP A 405 -10.63 -4.92 -7.01
N ASP A 406 -10.54 -6.02 -7.76
CA ASP A 406 -9.29 -6.46 -8.40
C ASP A 406 -8.68 -5.40 -9.32
N TRP A 407 -9.49 -4.48 -9.90
CA TRP A 407 -8.99 -3.34 -10.66
C TRP A 407 -8.25 -2.28 -9.80
N GLN A 408 -8.33 -2.37 -8.46
CA GLN A 408 -7.67 -1.48 -7.50
C GLN A 408 -6.58 -2.16 -6.66
N SER A 409 -6.09 -3.35 -7.07
CA SER A 409 -4.95 -4.02 -6.44
C SER A 409 -3.65 -3.36 -6.87
N ILE A 410 -3.05 -2.53 -6.00
CA ILE A 410 -1.91 -1.65 -6.31
C ILE A 410 -0.81 -1.66 -5.26
N TYR A 411 -0.77 -2.66 -4.38
CA TYR A 411 0.17 -2.73 -3.25
C TYR A 411 1.04 -3.99 -3.26
N ARG A 412 1.39 -4.51 -4.47
CA ARG A 412 2.31 -5.65 -4.59
C ARG A 412 3.65 -5.36 -3.92
N PHE A 413 4.18 -4.15 -4.05
CA PHE A 413 5.41 -3.71 -3.40
C PHE A 413 5.33 -3.77 -1.85
N ALA A 414 4.14 -3.80 -1.27
CA ALA A 414 3.88 -3.99 0.16
C ALA A 414 3.49 -5.44 0.50
N GLY A 415 3.60 -6.36 -0.46
CA GLY A 415 3.33 -7.78 -0.30
C GLY A 415 1.88 -8.20 -0.58
N SER A 416 1.01 -7.31 -1.09
CA SER A 416 -0.33 -7.70 -1.52
C SER A 416 -0.25 -8.62 -2.73
N ASP A 417 -1.03 -9.70 -2.69
CA ASP A 417 -1.05 -10.76 -3.69
C ASP A 417 -2.43 -10.78 -4.39
N ILE A 418 -2.46 -10.30 -5.63
CA ILE A 418 -3.70 -10.23 -6.43
C ILE A 418 -4.32 -11.61 -6.66
N HIS A 419 -3.53 -12.68 -6.67
CA HIS A 419 -4.04 -14.03 -6.83
C HIS A 419 -4.98 -14.45 -5.71
N LEU A 420 -4.87 -13.85 -4.50
CA LEU A 420 -5.79 -14.12 -3.41
C LEU A 420 -7.24 -13.73 -3.73
N ILE A 421 -7.46 -12.71 -4.58
CA ILE A 421 -8.82 -12.35 -5.03
C ILE A 421 -9.18 -13.04 -6.36
N LEU A 422 -8.22 -13.19 -7.28
CA LEU A 422 -8.49 -13.82 -8.58
C LEU A 422 -8.81 -15.31 -8.45
N ASP A 423 -8.12 -16.01 -7.55
CA ASP A 423 -8.25 -17.44 -7.31
C ASP A 423 -9.04 -17.74 -6.02
N PHE A 424 -9.90 -16.82 -5.58
CA PHE A 424 -10.61 -16.86 -4.30
C PHE A 424 -11.34 -18.20 -4.06
N ALA A 425 -12.05 -18.72 -5.09
CA ALA A 425 -12.80 -19.96 -4.97
C ALA A 425 -11.91 -21.17 -4.70
N GLU A 426 -10.77 -21.24 -5.37
CA GLU A 426 -9.79 -22.32 -5.19
C GLU A 426 -9.13 -22.24 -3.83
N ILE A 427 -8.78 -21.03 -3.40
CA ILE A 427 -8.10 -20.78 -2.14
C ILE A 427 -8.97 -21.17 -0.93
N TRP A 428 -10.28 -20.89 -0.99
CA TRP A 428 -11.21 -21.16 0.10
C TRP A 428 -12.06 -22.43 -0.09
N ARG A 429 -11.80 -23.25 -1.12
CA ARG A 429 -12.61 -24.42 -1.45
C ARG A 429 -12.73 -25.47 -0.35
N THR A 430 -11.72 -25.57 0.53
CA THR A 430 -11.71 -26.50 1.66
C THR A 430 -12.90 -26.26 2.62
N TRP A 431 -13.39 -25.02 2.69
CA TRP A 431 -14.54 -24.62 3.50
C TRP A 431 -15.83 -24.47 2.68
N GLY A 432 -15.94 -25.20 1.59
CA GLY A 432 -17.15 -25.25 0.76
C GLY A 432 -17.12 -24.32 -0.45
N PRO A 433 -18.23 -24.29 -1.21
CA PRO A 433 -18.32 -23.54 -2.46
C PRO A 433 -18.35 -22.02 -2.20
N THR A 434 -17.81 -21.28 -3.17
CA THR A 434 -17.84 -19.81 -3.18
C THR A 434 -19.02 -19.31 -3.99
N ARG A 435 -19.75 -18.32 -3.46
CA ARG A 435 -20.69 -17.48 -4.20
C ARG A 435 -20.03 -16.15 -4.51
N MET A 436 -20.13 -15.73 -5.76
CA MET A 436 -19.60 -14.45 -6.20
C MET A 436 -20.72 -13.52 -6.64
N PHE A 437 -20.69 -12.28 -6.21
CA PHE A 437 -21.61 -11.23 -6.63
C PHE A 437 -20.82 -10.06 -7.23
N GLN A 438 -21.47 -9.28 -8.11
CA GLN A 438 -20.89 -8.06 -8.64
C GLN A 438 -21.78 -6.88 -8.30
N ILE A 439 -21.16 -5.74 -7.93
CA ILE A 439 -21.84 -4.47 -7.77
C ILE A 439 -21.25 -3.53 -8.82
N THR A 440 -22.07 -3.21 -9.84
CA THR A 440 -21.64 -2.49 -11.03
C THR A 440 -22.21 -1.06 -11.11
N THR A 441 -23.25 -0.79 -10.33
CA THR A 441 -23.86 0.55 -10.27
C THR A 441 -22.98 1.51 -9.47
N THR A 442 -22.46 2.57 -10.13
CA THR A 442 -21.69 3.64 -9.47
C THR A 442 -22.32 5.00 -9.69
N ARG A 443 -22.40 5.82 -8.63
CA ARG A 443 -22.90 7.20 -8.69
C ARG A 443 -21.77 8.23 -8.50
N ARG A 444 -20.51 7.76 -8.43
CA ARG A 444 -19.35 8.61 -8.11
C ARG A 444 -18.95 9.49 -9.28
N PHE A 445 -18.90 8.96 -10.48
CA PHE A 445 -18.37 9.63 -11.68
C PHE A 445 -19.22 9.31 -12.90
N ARG A 446 -19.03 10.11 -13.96
CA ARG A 446 -19.86 10.10 -15.16
C ARG A 446 -19.56 8.92 -16.08
N GLN A 447 -20.51 8.57 -16.96
CA GLN A 447 -20.42 7.41 -17.85
C GLN A 447 -19.19 7.48 -18.78
N SER A 448 -18.85 8.65 -19.33
CA SER A 448 -17.66 8.80 -20.19
C SER A 448 -16.33 8.44 -19.47
N LEU A 449 -16.23 8.73 -18.16
CA LEU A 449 -15.07 8.31 -17.38
C LEU A 449 -15.12 6.82 -17.05
N ILE A 450 -16.32 6.27 -16.78
CA ILE A 450 -16.51 4.83 -16.58
C ILE A 450 -16.03 4.06 -17.81
N ASP A 451 -16.52 4.43 -18.99
CA ASP A 451 -16.22 3.76 -20.25
C ASP A 451 -14.72 3.81 -20.56
N ALA A 452 -14.10 5.01 -20.46
CA ALA A 452 -12.69 5.17 -20.73
C ALA A 452 -11.81 4.41 -19.74
N SER A 453 -12.09 4.51 -18.44
CA SER A 453 -11.27 3.86 -17.40
C SER A 453 -11.49 2.34 -17.40
N GLY A 454 -12.71 1.87 -17.64
CA GLY A 454 -13.04 0.45 -17.78
C GLY A 454 -12.38 -0.17 -19.00
N ALA A 455 -12.51 0.45 -20.18
CA ALA A 455 -11.84 -0.01 -21.40
C ALA A 455 -10.32 -0.05 -21.25
N PHE A 456 -9.77 0.92 -20.52
CA PHE A 456 -8.33 0.98 -20.25
C PHE A 456 -7.86 -0.15 -19.34
N VAL A 457 -8.49 -0.36 -18.18
CA VAL A 457 -8.04 -1.38 -17.23
C VAL A 457 -8.29 -2.80 -17.77
N MET A 458 -9.36 -3.01 -18.52
CA MET A 458 -9.75 -4.30 -19.13
C MET A 458 -8.88 -4.74 -20.32
N GLN A 459 -7.84 -3.97 -20.68
CA GLN A 459 -6.75 -4.48 -21.52
C GLN A 459 -6.05 -5.67 -20.82
N ASP A 460 -6.06 -5.69 -19.49
CA ASP A 460 -5.62 -6.84 -18.71
C ASP A 460 -6.74 -7.89 -18.63
N LYS A 461 -6.60 -8.95 -19.39
CA LYS A 461 -7.57 -10.05 -19.47
C LYS A 461 -7.54 -10.99 -18.27
N SER A 462 -6.54 -10.84 -17.38
CA SER A 462 -6.47 -11.62 -16.14
C SER A 462 -7.48 -11.15 -15.10
N LEU A 463 -7.97 -9.91 -15.18
CA LEU A 463 -8.93 -9.32 -14.26
C LEU A 463 -10.36 -9.80 -14.49
N TYR A 464 -11.22 -9.67 -13.48
CA TYR A 464 -12.65 -9.94 -13.65
C TYR A 464 -13.29 -8.87 -14.53
N VAL A 465 -14.16 -9.30 -15.44
CA VAL A 465 -14.95 -8.38 -16.27
C VAL A 465 -16.04 -7.72 -15.41
N LYS A 466 -16.10 -6.41 -15.44
CA LYS A 466 -17.13 -5.61 -14.76
C LYS A 466 -17.67 -4.55 -15.72
N HIS A 467 -18.99 -4.47 -15.85
CA HIS A 467 -19.67 -3.49 -16.68
C HIS A 467 -20.27 -2.41 -15.78
N LEU A 468 -19.40 -1.48 -15.35
CA LEU A 468 -19.83 -0.37 -14.49
C LEU A 468 -20.75 0.57 -15.26
N HIS A 469 -21.77 1.09 -14.58
CA HIS A 469 -22.69 2.07 -15.15
C HIS A 469 -23.14 3.12 -14.13
N ASN A 470 -23.45 4.31 -14.63
CA ASN A 470 -24.06 5.36 -13.83
C ASN A 470 -25.55 5.51 -14.24
N PRO A 471 -26.51 5.30 -13.32
CA PRO A 471 -27.93 5.42 -13.65
C PRO A 471 -28.35 6.86 -14.02
N SER A 472 -27.54 7.89 -13.71
CA SER A 472 -27.78 9.27 -14.09
C SER A 472 -27.10 9.57 -15.44
N ASP A 473 -27.64 9.05 -16.54
CA ASP A 473 -27.08 9.22 -17.89
C ASP A 473 -27.27 10.67 -18.38
N LYS A 474 -26.33 11.55 -18.02
CA LYS A 474 -26.17 12.86 -18.67
C LYS A 474 -24.89 12.81 -19.48
N LYS A 475 -25.02 12.98 -20.83
CA LYS A 475 -23.87 13.17 -21.72
C LYS A 475 -22.97 14.26 -21.14
N ASP A 476 -21.71 13.93 -20.82
CA ASP A 476 -20.81 14.80 -20.11
C ASP A 476 -19.37 14.68 -20.64
N TYR A 477 -18.69 15.83 -20.65
CA TYR A 477 -17.28 15.93 -21.01
C TYR A 477 -16.41 15.87 -19.75
N SER A 478 -16.40 14.70 -19.10
CA SER A 478 -15.65 14.51 -17.85
C SER A 478 -14.15 14.28 -18.05
N LEU A 479 -13.67 14.21 -19.29
CA LEU A 479 -12.27 13.97 -19.63
C LEU A 479 -11.73 15.06 -20.56
N LYS A 480 -10.47 15.49 -20.33
CA LYS A 480 -9.75 16.41 -21.23
C LYS A 480 -8.24 16.16 -21.16
N ALA A 481 -7.57 16.13 -22.28
CA ALA A 481 -6.11 16.19 -22.36
C ALA A 481 -5.61 17.65 -22.45
N LEU A 482 -4.54 17.95 -21.74
CA LEU A 482 -3.78 19.19 -21.75
C LEU A 482 -2.38 18.85 -22.23
N GLY A 483 -1.98 19.34 -23.40
CA GLY A 483 -0.67 19.04 -23.98
C GLY A 483 0.31 20.19 -23.81
N GLY A 484 1.61 19.84 -23.70
CA GLY A 484 2.72 20.76 -23.80
C GLY A 484 4.01 19.98 -24.06
N ALA A 485 4.87 20.48 -24.93
CA ALA A 485 6.16 19.88 -25.24
C ALA A 485 7.20 20.20 -24.15
N THR A 486 7.11 21.39 -23.55
CA THR A 486 7.95 21.83 -22.43
C THR A 486 7.22 21.76 -21.11
N GLN A 487 7.93 21.96 -20.01
CA GLN A 487 7.31 22.02 -18.66
C GLN A 487 6.49 23.31 -18.50
N GLU A 488 6.98 24.41 -19.03
CA GLU A 488 6.33 25.71 -19.04
C GLU A 488 4.97 25.63 -19.74
N GLU A 489 4.92 25.10 -20.97
CA GLU A 489 3.66 24.93 -21.72
C GLU A 489 2.62 24.08 -20.93
N ARG A 490 3.08 23.02 -20.25
CA ARG A 490 2.18 22.20 -19.42
C ARG A 490 1.70 22.94 -18.19
N PHE A 491 2.58 23.73 -17.56
CA PHE A 491 2.24 24.60 -16.44
C PHE A 491 1.17 25.62 -16.86
N ASP A 492 1.38 26.33 -17.97
CA ASP A 492 0.44 27.31 -18.49
C ASP A 492 -0.94 26.71 -18.80
N ALA A 493 -0.94 25.48 -19.37
CA ALA A 493 -2.18 24.75 -19.64
C ALA A 493 -2.91 24.37 -18.33
N ILE A 494 -2.21 24.08 -17.25
CA ILE A 494 -2.83 23.85 -15.92
C ILE A 494 -3.43 25.16 -15.39
N ILE A 495 -2.68 26.25 -15.41
CA ILE A 495 -3.14 27.59 -14.95
C ILE A 495 -4.40 28.01 -15.69
N GLU A 496 -4.40 27.89 -17.02
CA GLU A 496 -5.54 28.21 -17.85
C GLU A 496 -6.82 27.45 -17.41
N GLN A 497 -6.66 26.16 -17.08
CA GLN A 497 -7.80 25.38 -16.61
C GLN A 497 -8.21 25.75 -15.18
N LEU A 498 -7.27 25.99 -14.25
CA LEU A 498 -7.57 26.43 -12.90
C LEU A 498 -8.36 27.76 -12.89
N ARG A 499 -7.99 28.68 -13.80
CA ARG A 499 -8.72 29.96 -13.98
C ARG A 499 -10.17 29.75 -14.44
N LYS A 500 -10.46 28.65 -15.16
CA LYS A 500 -11.82 28.30 -15.61
C LYS A 500 -12.67 27.58 -14.57
N LEU A 501 -12.05 27.01 -13.52
CA LEU A 501 -12.78 26.31 -12.47
C LEU A 501 -13.47 27.27 -11.48
N PRO A 502 -14.52 26.82 -10.77
CA PRO A 502 -15.16 27.61 -9.71
C PRO A 502 -14.18 28.02 -8.61
N LYS A 503 -14.40 29.18 -8.00
CA LYS A 503 -13.53 29.71 -6.91
C LYS A 503 -13.44 28.78 -5.68
N THR A 504 -14.43 27.91 -5.47
CA THR A 504 -14.51 26.95 -4.35
C THR A 504 -14.35 25.51 -4.83
N ALA A 505 -13.70 25.29 -5.98
CA ALA A 505 -13.49 23.96 -6.51
C ALA A 505 -12.58 23.13 -5.60
N SER A 506 -12.91 21.85 -5.44
CA SER A 506 -12.00 20.88 -4.82
C SER A 506 -11.18 20.20 -5.90
N VAL A 507 -9.85 20.35 -5.84
CA VAL A 507 -8.91 19.93 -6.87
C VAL A 507 -7.89 18.98 -6.28
N LEU A 508 -7.60 17.89 -7.00
CA LEU A 508 -6.54 16.95 -6.67
C LEU A 508 -5.51 16.91 -7.80
N MET A 509 -4.28 17.22 -7.48
CA MET A 509 -3.15 17.07 -8.39
C MET A 509 -2.42 15.78 -8.09
N LEU A 510 -2.37 14.85 -9.04
CA LEU A 510 -1.80 13.52 -8.87
C LEU A 510 -0.51 13.35 -9.64
N GLY A 511 0.55 12.96 -8.92
CA GLY A 511 1.81 12.52 -9.48
C GLY A 511 1.99 11.01 -9.33
N ARG A 512 2.86 10.39 -10.16
CA ARG A 512 3.38 9.04 -9.90
C ARG A 512 4.39 9.06 -8.77
N TYR A 513 5.18 10.12 -8.70
CA TYR A 513 6.21 10.39 -7.69
C TYR A 513 5.97 11.74 -7.03
N LYS A 514 6.57 11.95 -5.86
CA LYS A 514 6.53 13.26 -5.19
C LYS A 514 7.20 14.36 -6.03
N SER A 515 8.26 13.99 -6.80
CA SER A 515 8.96 14.91 -7.69
C SER A 515 8.09 15.48 -8.82
N ASP A 516 6.91 14.92 -9.09
CA ASP A 516 6.01 15.44 -10.12
C ASP A 516 5.41 16.80 -9.72
N LEU A 517 5.42 17.12 -8.41
CA LEU A 517 5.10 18.45 -7.90
C LEU A 517 6.04 19.54 -8.47
N ASN A 518 7.27 19.17 -8.86
CA ASN A 518 8.22 20.10 -9.47
C ASN A 518 7.69 20.73 -10.76
N LEU A 519 6.70 20.13 -11.42
CA LEU A 519 6.04 20.75 -12.56
C LEU A 519 5.37 22.07 -12.17
N LEU A 520 4.87 22.19 -10.95
CA LEU A 520 4.28 23.42 -10.42
C LEU A 520 5.35 24.32 -9.80
N SER A 521 6.12 23.82 -8.83
CA SER A 521 7.03 24.64 -8.02
C SER A 521 8.19 25.26 -8.81
N ARG A 522 8.67 24.61 -9.88
CA ARG A 522 9.82 25.12 -10.67
C ARG A 522 9.43 26.00 -11.84
N ASN A 523 8.16 25.95 -12.28
CA ASN A 523 7.71 26.74 -13.42
C ASN A 523 6.84 27.94 -12.99
N ASP A 524 6.58 28.10 -11.70
CA ASP A 524 5.84 29.22 -11.14
C ASP A 524 6.74 30.47 -11.01
N ARG A 525 6.95 31.14 -12.12
CA ARG A 525 7.77 32.37 -12.20
C ARG A 525 7.05 33.58 -11.60
N ASP A 526 5.74 33.58 -11.67
CA ASP A 526 4.89 34.69 -11.20
C ASP A 526 4.44 34.54 -9.74
N GLY A 527 4.88 33.48 -9.07
CA GLY A 527 4.52 33.22 -7.67
C GLY A 527 3.03 32.99 -7.47
N LEU A 528 2.38 32.29 -8.39
CA LEU A 528 0.93 32.03 -8.36
C LEU A 528 0.52 31.01 -7.29
N PHE A 529 1.47 30.19 -6.80
CA PHE A 529 1.21 29.15 -5.83
C PHE A 529 1.99 29.33 -4.53
N GLN A 530 1.32 29.08 -3.41
CA GLN A 530 1.98 28.75 -2.15
C GLN A 530 1.82 27.25 -1.92
N ILE A 531 2.95 26.52 -1.85
CA ILE A 531 2.98 25.07 -1.77
C ILE A 531 3.56 24.64 -0.43
N ASP A 532 2.81 23.85 0.33
CA ASP A 532 3.30 23.12 1.51
C ASP A 532 3.76 21.71 1.06
N GLU A 533 5.05 21.51 0.90
CA GLU A 533 5.62 20.23 0.48
C GLU A 533 5.41 19.10 1.51
N HIS A 534 5.18 19.41 2.78
CA HIS A 534 4.98 18.42 3.84
C HIS A 534 3.57 17.83 3.78
N THR A 535 2.56 18.68 3.68
CA THR A 535 1.16 18.26 3.63
C THR A 535 0.69 17.98 2.20
N GLY A 536 1.28 18.65 1.22
CA GLY A 536 0.83 18.65 -0.18
C GLY A 536 -0.27 19.67 -0.45
N GLY A 537 -0.58 20.53 0.52
CA GLY A 537 -1.55 21.63 0.36
C GLY A 537 -1.03 22.69 -0.61
N ILE A 538 -1.89 23.20 -1.49
CA ILE A 538 -1.55 24.21 -2.48
C ILE A 538 -2.59 25.34 -2.41
N VAL A 539 -2.12 26.57 -2.26
CA VAL A 539 -2.95 27.77 -2.39
C VAL A 539 -2.68 28.40 -3.75
N PHE A 540 -3.70 28.50 -4.58
CA PHE A 540 -3.65 29.25 -5.84
C PHE A 540 -4.07 30.70 -5.56
N LEU A 541 -3.13 31.65 -5.62
CA LEU A 541 -3.31 33.03 -5.14
C LEU A 541 -4.40 33.79 -5.87
N GLU A 542 -4.66 33.49 -7.16
CA GLU A 542 -5.77 34.07 -7.90
C GLU A 542 -7.15 33.58 -7.40
N LYS A 543 -7.19 32.41 -6.76
CA LYS A 543 -8.42 31.81 -6.23
C LYS A 543 -8.15 31.12 -4.87
N PRO A 544 -7.86 31.88 -3.80
CA PRO A 544 -7.40 31.31 -2.51
C PRO A 544 -8.45 30.47 -1.76
N LYS A 545 -9.70 30.49 -2.20
CA LYS A 545 -10.79 29.64 -1.65
C LYS A 545 -10.88 28.26 -2.33
N MET A 546 -10.04 28.01 -3.36
CA MET A 546 -9.97 26.72 -4.02
C MET A 546 -9.21 25.73 -3.11
N ASP A 547 -9.78 24.54 -2.87
CA ASP A 547 -9.16 23.48 -2.08
C ASP A 547 -8.30 22.63 -3.02
N ILE A 548 -6.99 22.88 -3.05
CA ILE A 548 -6.05 22.15 -3.92
C ILE A 548 -5.09 21.34 -3.07
N GLU A 549 -4.94 20.06 -3.39
CA GLU A 549 -4.01 19.17 -2.72
C GLU A 549 -3.20 18.37 -3.76
N PHE A 550 -1.90 18.21 -3.53
CA PHE A 550 -1.04 17.30 -4.30
C PHE A 550 -0.77 16.01 -3.52
N MET A 551 -0.84 14.88 -4.22
CA MET A 551 -0.36 13.60 -3.68
C MET A 551 0.02 12.63 -4.79
N THR A 552 0.69 11.53 -4.40
CA THR A 552 0.96 10.45 -5.35
C THR A 552 -0.31 9.62 -5.63
N ALA A 553 -0.38 9.01 -6.82
CA ALA A 553 -1.49 8.14 -7.22
C ALA A 553 -1.77 7.04 -6.18
N HIS A 554 -0.72 6.43 -5.58
CA HIS A 554 -0.90 5.45 -4.49
C HIS A 554 -1.58 6.03 -3.25
N LYS A 555 -1.16 7.24 -2.82
CA LYS A 555 -1.75 7.88 -1.63
C LYS A 555 -3.21 8.29 -1.85
N SER A 556 -3.61 8.48 -3.11
CA SER A 556 -4.97 8.91 -3.46
C SER A 556 -6.03 7.80 -3.36
N LYS A 557 -5.63 6.52 -3.17
CA LYS A 557 -6.59 5.43 -3.01
C LYS A 557 -7.53 5.70 -1.83
N GLY A 558 -8.83 5.54 -2.05
CA GLY A 558 -9.88 5.88 -1.08
C GLY A 558 -10.35 7.35 -1.12
N LEU A 559 -9.53 8.29 -1.62
CA LEU A 559 -9.88 9.71 -1.70
C LEU A 559 -10.60 10.07 -3.01
N GLN A 560 -11.19 11.26 -3.05
CA GLN A 560 -11.86 11.81 -4.26
C GLN A 560 -11.97 13.34 -4.17
N ARG A 561 -11.94 14.02 -5.34
CA ARG A 561 -12.18 15.45 -5.49
C ARG A 561 -13.04 15.71 -6.73
N ASP A 562 -13.60 16.91 -6.85
CA ASP A 562 -14.41 17.26 -8.02
C ASP A 562 -13.58 17.29 -9.31
N PHE A 563 -12.37 17.84 -9.23
CA PHE A 563 -11.46 17.97 -10.36
C PHE A 563 -10.13 17.28 -10.06
N VAL A 564 -9.60 16.56 -11.02
CA VAL A 564 -8.31 15.84 -10.90
C VAL A 564 -7.40 16.21 -12.07
N PHE A 565 -6.14 16.53 -11.77
CA PHE A 565 -5.08 16.72 -12.76
C PHE A 565 -4.05 15.59 -12.59
N LEU A 566 -3.85 14.77 -13.62
CA LEU A 566 -2.77 13.79 -13.68
C LEU A 566 -1.54 14.47 -14.26
N LEU A 567 -0.58 14.85 -13.41
CA LEU A 567 0.61 15.62 -13.79
C LEU A 567 1.68 14.78 -14.50
N CYS A 568 1.60 13.46 -14.41
CA CYS A 568 2.65 12.53 -14.79
C CYS A 568 2.33 11.70 -16.04
N CYS A 569 1.58 12.26 -17.01
CA CYS A 569 1.29 11.58 -18.28
C CYS A 569 2.49 11.59 -19.25
N SER A 570 3.66 11.24 -18.72
CA SER A 570 4.95 11.17 -19.45
C SER A 570 5.51 9.75 -19.46
N GLY A 571 6.34 9.43 -20.46
CA GLY A 571 7.08 8.18 -20.55
C GLY A 571 8.44 8.24 -19.84
N GLY A 572 9.20 7.16 -19.90
CA GLY A 572 10.54 7.04 -19.39
C GLY A 572 10.66 6.45 -18.00
N LEU A 573 11.88 6.49 -17.41
CA LEU A 573 12.23 5.77 -16.20
C LEU A 573 11.31 6.13 -15.02
N LYS A 574 11.04 7.43 -14.81
CA LYS A 574 10.11 7.95 -13.82
C LYS A 574 8.77 8.37 -14.43
N GLY A 575 8.40 7.76 -15.55
CA GLY A 575 7.11 8.00 -16.19
C GLY A 575 5.94 7.28 -15.52
N PHE A 576 4.81 7.27 -16.21
CA PHE A 576 3.65 6.48 -15.85
C PHE A 576 3.19 5.67 -17.09
N PRO A 577 3.49 4.37 -17.20
CA PRO A 577 4.02 3.49 -16.13
C PRO A 577 5.47 3.77 -15.77
N SER A 578 5.82 3.48 -14.51
CA SER A 578 7.20 3.49 -14.05
C SER A 578 8.01 2.39 -14.74
N ALA A 579 9.22 2.74 -15.18
CA ALA A 579 10.19 1.79 -15.71
C ALA A 579 11.39 1.59 -14.77
N ILE A 580 11.31 2.05 -13.51
CA ILE A 580 12.36 1.82 -12.50
C ILE A 580 12.41 0.33 -12.20
N PRO A 581 13.58 -0.33 -12.40
CA PRO A 581 13.72 -1.74 -12.09
C PRO A 581 13.52 -2.01 -10.60
N GLU A 582 12.81 -3.09 -10.30
CA GLU A 582 12.72 -3.62 -8.93
C GLU A 582 14.07 -4.21 -8.50
N GLU A 583 14.38 -4.07 -7.20
CA GLU A 583 15.58 -4.71 -6.63
C GLU A 583 15.45 -6.24 -6.75
N PRO A 584 16.41 -6.92 -7.44
CA PRO A 584 16.24 -8.33 -7.78
C PRO A 584 16.06 -9.26 -6.57
N LEU A 585 16.74 -8.97 -5.44
CA LEU A 585 16.60 -9.75 -4.22
C LEU A 585 15.22 -9.56 -3.57
N LEU A 586 14.68 -8.33 -3.61
CA LEU A 586 13.32 -8.03 -3.15
C LEU A 586 12.28 -8.79 -3.98
N GLY A 587 12.49 -8.87 -5.30
CA GLY A 587 11.60 -9.60 -6.21
C GLY A 587 11.37 -11.07 -5.81
N LEU A 588 12.33 -11.71 -5.11
CA LEU A 588 12.18 -13.09 -4.61
C LEU A 588 11.20 -13.21 -3.42
N LEU A 589 10.93 -12.11 -2.73
CA LEU A 589 10.06 -12.03 -1.55
C LEU A 589 8.65 -11.55 -1.86
N LEU A 590 8.49 -10.87 -2.99
CA LEU A 590 7.21 -10.34 -3.44
C LEU A 590 6.38 -11.41 -4.16
N PRO A 591 5.06 -11.24 -4.24
CA PRO A 591 4.21 -12.07 -5.09
C PRO A 591 4.70 -12.06 -6.54
N GLU A 592 4.41 -13.14 -7.25
CA GLU A 592 4.80 -13.31 -8.66
C GLU A 592 4.36 -12.11 -9.51
N VAL A 593 5.22 -11.73 -10.46
CA VAL A 593 4.91 -10.65 -11.42
C VAL A 593 3.89 -11.18 -12.42
N GLU A 594 2.85 -10.41 -12.64
CA GLU A 594 1.79 -10.76 -13.57
C GLU A 594 2.30 -10.83 -15.02
N ARG A 595 1.69 -11.69 -15.84
CA ARG A 595 2.10 -11.90 -17.24
C ARG A 595 1.96 -10.63 -18.10
N MET A 596 0.95 -9.81 -17.84
CA MET A 596 0.78 -8.57 -18.58
C MET A 596 1.81 -7.53 -18.16
N PRO A 597 2.60 -6.97 -19.09
CA PRO A 597 3.55 -5.90 -18.77
C PRO A 597 2.84 -4.69 -18.13
N HIS A 598 3.39 -4.18 -17.04
CA HIS A 598 2.87 -3.02 -16.31
C HIS A 598 1.42 -3.21 -15.76
N ALA A 599 0.99 -4.44 -15.46
CA ALA A 599 -0.37 -4.71 -14.96
C ALA A 599 -0.71 -3.88 -13.70
N GLU A 600 0.15 -3.89 -12.68
CA GLU A 600 -0.05 -3.08 -11.47
C GLU A 600 -0.05 -1.57 -11.76
N GLU A 601 0.85 -1.09 -12.62
CA GLU A 601 0.87 0.33 -13.04
C GLU A 601 -0.40 0.73 -13.80
N ARG A 602 -0.98 -0.20 -14.59
CA ARG A 602 -2.26 0.01 -15.26
C ARG A 602 -3.40 0.17 -14.25
N ARG A 603 -3.46 -0.68 -13.23
CA ARG A 603 -4.44 -0.55 -12.15
C ARG A 603 -4.21 0.73 -11.35
N LEU A 604 -2.95 1.13 -11.12
CA LEU A 604 -2.63 2.40 -10.47
C LEU A 604 -3.11 3.61 -11.30
N PHE A 605 -2.96 3.54 -12.62
CA PHE A 605 -3.47 4.59 -13.51
C PHE A 605 -5.01 4.64 -13.50
N TYR A 606 -5.68 3.47 -13.50
CA TYR A 606 -7.13 3.36 -13.30
C TYR A 606 -7.56 3.96 -11.96
N VAL A 607 -6.85 3.66 -10.86
CA VAL A 607 -7.11 4.27 -9.56
C VAL A 607 -7.02 5.78 -9.65
N ALA A 608 -5.96 6.32 -10.26
CA ALA A 608 -5.79 7.76 -10.43
C ALA A 608 -6.93 8.40 -11.26
N MET A 609 -7.35 7.77 -12.37
CA MET A 609 -8.49 8.22 -13.17
C MET A 609 -9.77 8.30 -12.34
N THR A 610 -10.03 7.30 -11.51
CA THR A 610 -11.28 7.16 -10.74
C THR A 610 -11.34 7.96 -9.43
N ARG A 611 -10.38 8.87 -9.20
CA ARG A 611 -10.41 9.83 -8.07
C ARG A 611 -11.29 11.07 -8.35
N CYS A 612 -11.72 11.23 -9.58
CA CYS A 612 -12.48 12.37 -10.07
C CYS A 612 -14.00 12.17 -9.92
N ARG A 613 -14.73 13.22 -9.48
CA ARG A 613 -16.20 13.23 -9.46
C ARG A 613 -16.79 13.97 -10.66
N LYS A 614 -16.13 15.04 -11.14
CA LYS A 614 -16.66 15.91 -12.20
C LYS A 614 -15.81 15.89 -13.46
N LYS A 615 -14.51 16.23 -13.36
CA LYS A 615 -13.64 16.32 -14.53
C LYS A 615 -12.20 15.93 -14.27
N LEU A 616 -11.65 15.09 -15.14
CA LEU A 616 -10.27 14.63 -15.15
C LEU A 616 -9.49 15.30 -16.27
N PHE A 617 -8.32 15.84 -15.94
CA PHE A 617 -7.37 16.42 -16.88
C PHE A 617 -6.11 15.57 -16.94
N PHE A 618 -5.75 15.11 -18.14
CA PHE A 618 -4.47 14.44 -18.39
C PHE A 618 -3.44 15.50 -18.82
N VAL A 619 -2.42 15.76 -18.03
CA VAL A 619 -1.33 16.68 -18.36
C VAL A 619 -0.26 15.90 -19.14
N VAL A 620 -0.29 16.03 -20.46
CA VAL A 620 0.46 15.22 -21.40
C VAL A 620 1.78 15.88 -21.78
N ASP A 621 2.88 15.16 -21.56
CA ASP A 621 4.19 15.53 -22.11
C ASP A 621 4.26 15.15 -23.60
N GLN A 622 4.06 16.13 -24.48
CA GLN A 622 4.09 15.90 -25.93
C GLN A 622 5.48 15.53 -26.46
N SER A 623 6.55 15.84 -25.73
CA SER A 623 7.90 15.44 -26.11
C SER A 623 8.21 13.96 -25.81
N ARG A 624 7.57 13.42 -24.78
CA ARG A 624 7.72 12.04 -24.33
C ARG A 624 6.43 11.52 -23.66
N PRO A 625 5.36 11.31 -24.44
CA PRO A 625 4.08 10.87 -23.87
C PRO A 625 4.17 9.51 -23.20
N SER A 626 3.33 9.31 -22.17
CA SER A 626 3.11 8.00 -21.58
C SER A 626 2.55 7.01 -22.62
N ARG A 627 3.00 5.76 -22.58
CA ARG A 627 2.40 4.68 -23.39
C ARG A 627 0.91 4.50 -23.12
N PHE A 628 0.45 4.79 -21.88
CA PHE A 628 -0.96 4.74 -21.51
C PHE A 628 -1.76 5.86 -22.19
N ILE A 629 -1.13 7.00 -22.47
CA ILE A 629 -1.74 8.08 -23.22
C ILE A 629 -1.93 7.70 -24.69
N TYR A 630 -0.99 6.97 -25.31
CA TYR A 630 -1.20 6.44 -26.66
C TYR A 630 -2.37 5.47 -26.72
N GLU A 631 -2.53 4.56 -25.73
CA GLU A 631 -3.67 3.65 -25.69
C GLU A 631 -5.00 4.39 -25.57
N LEU A 632 -5.07 5.44 -24.75
CA LEU A 632 -6.25 6.29 -24.63
C LEU A 632 -6.53 7.07 -25.91
N HIS A 633 -5.49 7.63 -26.52
CA HIS A 633 -5.61 8.43 -27.75
C HIS A 633 -6.02 7.59 -28.95
N ASP A 634 -5.33 6.45 -29.19
CA ASP A 634 -5.47 5.68 -30.44
C ASP A 634 -6.69 4.75 -30.43
N ARG A 635 -7.14 4.28 -29.25
CA ARG A 635 -8.08 3.17 -29.17
C ARG A 635 -9.32 3.42 -28.31
N ILE A 636 -9.23 4.29 -27.29
CA ILE A 636 -10.28 4.35 -26.26
C ILE A 636 -11.08 5.64 -26.34
N CYS A 637 -10.43 6.79 -26.32
CA CYS A 637 -11.11 8.10 -26.29
C CYS A 637 -10.35 9.20 -27.06
N PRO A 638 -10.16 9.06 -28.37
CA PRO A 638 -9.39 10.02 -29.19
C PRO A 638 -9.90 11.46 -29.10
N ASN A 639 -11.20 11.63 -28.92
CA ASN A 639 -11.85 12.96 -28.93
C ASN A 639 -11.40 13.89 -27.79
N ILE A 640 -10.89 13.36 -26.68
CA ILE A 640 -10.41 14.17 -25.55
C ILE A 640 -9.06 14.83 -25.83
N PHE A 641 -8.33 14.38 -26.87
CA PHE A 641 -6.98 14.82 -27.24
C PHE A 641 -6.99 15.91 -28.31
N ARG A 642 -8.14 16.53 -28.61
CA ARG A 642 -8.20 17.63 -29.58
C ARG A 642 -7.21 18.74 -29.19
N GLY A 643 -6.31 19.08 -30.11
CA GLY A 643 -5.24 20.07 -29.91
C GLY A 643 -3.96 19.48 -29.25
N VAL A 644 -3.93 18.22 -28.88
CA VAL A 644 -2.73 17.53 -28.36
C VAL A 644 -2.11 16.71 -29.49
N LYS A 645 -0.89 17.07 -29.92
CA LYS A 645 -0.15 16.33 -30.95
C LYS A 645 0.79 15.33 -30.28
N LEU A 646 0.65 14.05 -30.59
CA LEU A 646 1.56 13.02 -30.12
C LEU A 646 2.61 12.69 -31.18
N PRO A 647 3.89 12.51 -30.80
CA PRO A 647 4.92 12.02 -31.71
C PRO A 647 4.64 10.56 -32.11
N PRO A 648 5.25 10.04 -33.20
CA PRO A 648 5.10 8.63 -33.57
C PRO A 648 5.53 7.70 -32.44
N GLN A 649 4.85 6.56 -32.30
CA GLN A 649 5.17 5.55 -31.30
C GLN A 649 6.18 4.53 -31.82
N CYS A 650 7.11 4.09 -30.99
CA CYS A 650 8.07 3.05 -31.33
C CYS A 650 7.36 1.69 -31.43
N PRO A 651 7.44 0.98 -32.57
CA PRO A 651 6.78 -0.30 -32.74
C PRO A 651 7.36 -1.42 -31.87
N ASN A 652 8.64 -1.28 -31.42
CA ASN A 652 9.31 -2.31 -30.65
C ASN A 652 8.97 -2.26 -29.15
N CYS A 653 8.90 -1.05 -28.56
CA CYS A 653 8.77 -0.91 -27.11
C CYS A 653 7.60 -0.03 -26.66
N GLY A 654 6.89 0.61 -27.58
CA GLY A 654 5.76 1.48 -27.28
C GLY A 654 6.10 2.86 -26.70
N GLU A 655 7.39 3.22 -26.59
CA GLU A 655 7.82 4.57 -26.21
C GLU A 655 7.72 5.54 -27.39
N ALA A 656 7.79 6.85 -27.13
CA ALA A 656 7.78 7.85 -28.19
C ALA A 656 9.02 7.77 -29.09
N LEU A 657 8.87 8.11 -30.36
CA LEU A 657 9.97 8.38 -31.27
C LEU A 657 10.27 9.87 -31.29
N ARG A 658 11.53 10.24 -31.13
CA ARG A 658 11.99 11.63 -31.15
C ARG A 658 12.88 11.88 -32.37
N LEU A 659 12.66 13.00 -33.04
CA LEU A 659 13.49 13.44 -34.12
C LEU A 659 14.90 13.75 -33.59
N ARG A 660 15.93 13.18 -34.24
CA ARG A 660 17.35 13.34 -33.91
C ARG A 660 18.13 13.66 -35.15
N HIS A 661 19.29 14.30 -34.98
CA HIS A 661 20.27 14.51 -36.02
C HIS A 661 21.37 13.46 -35.89
N ALA A 662 21.91 13.00 -37.02
CA ALA A 662 23.05 12.10 -36.99
C ALA A 662 24.30 12.89 -36.54
N GLY A 663 25.08 12.30 -35.61
CA GLY A 663 26.28 13.00 -35.08
C GLY A 663 27.34 13.34 -36.13
N SER A 664 27.40 12.58 -37.22
CA SER A 664 28.32 12.78 -38.34
C SER A 664 27.79 13.72 -39.43
N ASP A 665 26.49 13.96 -39.48
CA ASP A 665 25.82 14.80 -40.47
C ASP A 665 24.55 15.42 -39.89
N PRO A 666 24.59 16.69 -39.44
CA PRO A 666 23.44 17.37 -38.86
C PRO A 666 22.24 17.54 -39.80
N SER A 667 22.45 17.45 -41.12
CA SER A 667 21.37 17.52 -42.10
C SER A 667 20.53 16.24 -42.14
N ARG A 668 21.12 15.11 -41.75
CA ARG A 668 20.46 13.79 -41.74
C ARG A 668 19.62 13.62 -40.48
N LYS A 669 18.32 13.66 -40.66
CA LYS A 669 17.34 13.49 -39.58
C LYS A 669 16.83 12.06 -39.55
N PHE A 670 16.60 11.55 -38.33
CA PHE A 670 15.96 10.25 -38.10
C PHE A 670 15.15 10.26 -36.81
N TYR A 671 14.16 9.42 -36.73
CA TYR A 671 13.44 9.17 -35.48
C TYR A 671 14.19 8.14 -34.65
N GLY A 672 14.58 8.48 -33.40
CA GLY A 672 15.18 7.59 -32.46
C GLY A 672 14.24 7.32 -31.27
N CYS A 673 14.20 6.08 -30.80
CA CYS A 673 13.37 5.72 -29.66
C CYS A 673 13.83 6.41 -28.38
N THR A 674 12.87 6.95 -27.59
CA THR A 674 13.15 7.57 -26.30
C THR A 674 13.43 6.54 -25.20
N GLY A 675 13.17 5.26 -25.45
CA GLY A 675 13.52 4.13 -24.58
C GLY A 675 15.00 3.72 -24.61
N PHE A 676 15.86 4.42 -25.38
CA PHE A 676 17.31 4.19 -25.35
C PHE A 676 17.89 4.34 -23.94
N PRO A 677 18.86 3.49 -23.52
CA PRO A 677 19.57 2.44 -24.27
C PRO A 677 18.84 1.08 -24.35
N ASN A 678 17.71 0.90 -23.66
CA ASN A 678 17.00 -0.39 -23.60
C ASN A 678 16.32 -0.74 -24.94
N CYS A 679 15.88 0.27 -25.70
CA CYS A 679 15.39 0.12 -27.07
C CYS A 679 16.22 0.97 -28.03
N ARG A 680 16.80 0.32 -29.04
CA ARG A 680 17.68 0.95 -30.03
C ARG A 680 16.97 1.18 -31.39
N PHE A 681 15.66 1.13 -31.42
CA PHE A 681 14.90 1.33 -32.65
C PHE A 681 15.13 2.74 -33.23
N THR A 682 15.37 2.78 -34.52
CA THR A 682 15.48 4.02 -35.31
C THR A 682 14.67 3.87 -36.59
N GLN A 683 14.12 4.98 -37.08
CA GLN A 683 13.37 5.05 -38.34
C GLN A 683 13.82 6.28 -39.11
N GLN A 684 14.08 6.13 -40.40
CA GLN A 684 14.40 7.28 -41.24
C GLN A 684 13.19 8.20 -41.40
N CYS A 685 13.43 9.50 -41.46
CA CYS A 685 12.40 10.45 -41.84
C CYS A 685 12.16 10.28 -43.34
N LYS A 686 10.90 10.03 -43.72
CA LYS A 686 10.47 10.09 -45.11
C LYS A 686 10.44 11.55 -45.57
#